data_e09e439d62ccfcd0f18d9fd9040d34cc
#
_entry.id   e09e439d62ccfcd0f18d9fd9040d34cc
#
_cell.length_a   1.000
_cell.length_b   1.000
_cell.length_c   1.000
_cell.angle_alpha   90.00
_cell.angle_beta   90.00
_cell.angle_gamma   90.00
#
_symmetry.space_group_name_H-M   'P 1'
#
loop_
_entity.id
_entity.type
_entity.pdbx_description
1 polymer ?
#
loop_
_entity_poly.entity_id
_entity_poly.type
_entity_poly.pdbx_seq_one_letter_code
_entity_poly.pdbx_strand_id
1 'polypeptide(L)'
;PMRNIMNELHEEDPEQYPRTARDGYMIDPREQMILERSLKKEGKEIKVIYHSHPDVGAYFSEKDKEDAMWNGKARYPGVTFLVCATTKGKPDGAILADFNEKSGDFDITPVLPDSSSTSAGLVGGTYGVTGILPTIKFIHEWKNGNRQLEHGYFRFVPPRQVRDLQQELSARSNGRHALVYCSGRTALFELLVYLLESRPQTNLHFSINSTFLSESLHNLEIPCHLLDIENLIEPENLSAKQGDVLLLEMKDPETFLRKESEWFGNLKRLRVPVIIFAACPPDFEVWPGGLTYWVSNIKTPDSSSDISGIEGGVILSSADRQIAELTEIRKRNGPILSARNAAVFLEFFLENKIDLKHISVLSGIENRQKVSSTESLISQRLCEWEHASSGFLFPSGMSAIFAVLNLLRKKEKPQVIVIGLLYSESYTLLMDSGLSSNWEAIFLGLAELERLPEILSDKTAMIITETITNPLGEVPDLEKIGNIANSFGVPFVVDSTLASPANCQPMDYGVDYVIHSTTKYLSGSNDHGGGVVLVKSNEDALALENFQKYWGLTISPLESVVLLECMQDFEERMERFNTNGTEIAKFLSEHSAVAHVYHASLPSHSSFSTAKKLLSGIGGVVSFTLKDESEEGLQNFHDKDFSAILKAPTLGSNQTLICPYPMLTHYFDTDQELEEIKLPRHLIRIAAGCEKDLAPILGDLNGALLRTIR
;
A
#
# COMPACT_ATOMS: atom_id res chain seq x y z
N PRO A 1 13.42 -7.16 -34.38
CA PRO A 1 12.29 -6.75 -35.19
C PRO A 1 12.43 -7.34 -36.58
N MET A 2 11.36 -7.92 -37.12
CA MET A 2 11.32 -8.41 -38.49
C MET A 2 11.10 -7.22 -39.43
N ARG A 3 11.53 -7.36 -40.68
CA ARG A 3 11.48 -6.29 -41.67
C ARG A 3 10.05 -6.08 -42.14
N ASN A 4 9.58 -4.83 -42.14
CA ASN A 4 8.32 -4.44 -42.76
C ASN A 4 8.57 -4.14 -44.24
N ILE A 5 7.96 -4.93 -45.15
CA ILE A 5 8.15 -4.84 -46.60
C ILE A 5 7.05 -4.03 -47.31
N MET A 6 6.19 -3.32 -46.58
CA MET A 6 5.08 -2.59 -47.16
C MET A 6 5.54 -1.52 -48.19
N ASN A 7 6.67 -0.84 -47.94
CA ASN A 7 7.16 0.16 -48.90
C ASN A 7 7.55 -0.48 -50.25
N GLU A 8 8.20 -1.66 -50.18
CA GLU A 8 8.63 -2.38 -51.39
C GLU A 8 7.41 -2.88 -52.17
N LEU A 9 6.43 -3.42 -51.49
CA LEU A 9 5.17 -3.86 -52.11
C LEU A 9 4.38 -2.70 -52.71
N HIS A 10 4.35 -1.56 -52.02
CA HIS A 10 3.71 -0.35 -52.53
C HIS A 10 4.43 0.23 -53.77
N GLU A 11 5.78 0.16 -53.81
CA GLU A 11 6.58 0.58 -54.98
C GLU A 11 6.39 -0.37 -56.16
N GLU A 12 6.21 -1.68 -55.93
CA GLU A 12 6.00 -2.71 -56.94
C GLU A 12 4.59 -2.65 -57.53
N ASP A 13 3.56 -2.49 -56.73
CA ASP A 13 2.14 -2.41 -57.16
C ASP A 13 1.31 -1.53 -56.22
N PRO A 14 1.25 -0.21 -56.45
CA PRO A 14 0.50 0.74 -55.62
C PRO A 14 -1.01 0.52 -55.65
N GLU A 15 -1.56 -0.13 -56.67
CA GLU A 15 -3.02 -0.41 -56.73
C GLU A 15 -3.38 -1.60 -55.83
N GLN A 16 -2.55 -2.62 -55.82
CA GLN A 16 -2.74 -3.79 -54.96
C GLN A 16 -2.31 -3.51 -53.49
N TYR A 17 -1.27 -2.70 -53.30
CA TYR A 17 -0.75 -2.34 -51.97
C TYR A 17 -0.77 -0.81 -51.79
N PRO A 18 -1.97 -0.22 -51.52
CA PRO A 18 -2.13 1.23 -51.45
C PRO A 18 -1.50 1.89 -50.22
N ARG A 19 -1.03 1.11 -49.26
CA ARG A 19 -0.41 1.59 -48.02
C ARG A 19 1.12 1.49 -48.07
N THR A 20 1.79 2.39 -47.37
CA THR A 20 3.25 2.38 -47.16
C THR A 20 3.60 1.79 -45.77
N ALA A 21 4.88 1.60 -45.47
CA ALA A 21 5.30 1.16 -44.14
C ALA A 21 4.96 2.15 -43.00
N ARG A 22 4.47 3.35 -43.35
CA ARG A 22 4.00 4.34 -42.38
C ARG A 22 2.59 4.05 -41.87
N ASP A 23 1.71 3.52 -42.70
CA ASP A 23 0.27 3.32 -42.44
C ASP A 23 -0.18 1.85 -42.62
N GLY A 24 0.78 0.95 -42.86
CA GLY A 24 0.56 -0.48 -42.93
C GLY A 24 1.79 -1.28 -42.55
N TYR A 25 1.62 -2.56 -42.32
CA TYR A 25 2.76 -3.48 -42.14
C TYR A 25 2.53 -4.82 -42.84
N MET A 26 3.60 -5.36 -43.38
CA MET A 26 3.66 -6.76 -43.80
C MET A 26 5.05 -7.29 -43.47
N ILE A 27 5.09 -8.34 -42.67
CA ILE A 27 6.34 -9.00 -42.32
C ILE A 27 6.79 -9.84 -43.50
N ASP A 28 8.10 -9.79 -43.85
CA ASP A 28 8.65 -10.64 -44.89
C ASP A 28 8.38 -12.13 -44.54
N PRO A 29 7.58 -12.86 -45.36
CA PRO A 29 7.23 -14.26 -45.07
C PRO A 29 8.45 -15.19 -45.02
N ARG A 30 9.55 -14.82 -45.66
CA ARG A 30 10.82 -15.60 -45.62
C ARG A 30 11.50 -15.43 -44.27
N GLU A 31 11.60 -14.20 -43.76
CA GLU A 31 12.18 -13.93 -42.45
C GLU A 31 11.34 -14.60 -41.33
N GLN A 32 10.02 -14.52 -41.43
CA GLN A 32 9.10 -15.18 -40.50
C GLN A 32 9.34 -16.70 -40.46
N MET A 33 9.40 -17.35 -41.62
CA MET A 33 9.61 -18.79 -41.71
C MET A 33 10.98 -19.23 -41.18
N ILE A 34 12.02 -18.40 -41.40
CA ILE A 34 13.35 -18.66 -40.85
C ILE A 34 13.32 -18.57 -39.31
N LEU A 35 12.68 -17.53 -38.75
CA LEU A 35 12.54 -17.37 -37.32
C LEU A 35 11.78 -18.54 -36.67
N GLU A 36 10.63 -18.92 -37.21
CA GLU A 36 9.82 -20.03 -36.70
C GLU A 36 10.60 -21.36 -36.68
N ARG A 37 11.39 -21.64 -37.74
CA ARG A 37 12.27 -22.81 -37.81
C ARG A 37 13.37 -22.77 -36.76
N SER A 38 13.96 -21.60 -36.53
CA SER A 38 15.01 -21.41 -35.52
C SER A 38 14.48 -21.62 -34.11
N LEU A 39 13.35 -20.98 -33.78
CA LEU A 39 12.69 -21.12 -32.47
C LEU A 39 12.32 -22.57 -32.19
N LYS A 40 11.76 -23.28 -33.18
CA LYS A 40 11.42 -24.70 -33.04
C LYS A 40 12.66 -25.59 -32.76
N LYS A 41 13.81 -25.28 -33.39
CA LYS A 41 15.08 -25.99 -33.12
C LYS A 41 15.60 -25.74 -31.71
N GLU A 42 15.34 -24.54 -31.15
CA GLU A 42 15.79 -24.13 -29.83
C GLU A 42 14.76 -24.51 -28.72
N GLY A 43 13.63 -25.15 -29.07
CA GLY A 43 12.55 -25.45 -28.11
C GLY A 43 11.84 -24.21 -27.59
N LYS A 44 11.91 -23.09 -28.31
CA LYS A 44 11.26 -21.83 -27.96
C LYS A 44 9.97 -21.63 -28.72
N GLU A 45 9.05 -20.84 -28.17
CA GLU A 45 7.76 -20.50 -28.76
C GLU A 45 7.59 -18.98 -28.84
N ILE A 46 6.82 -18.50 -29.83
CA ILE A 46 6.39 -17.12 -29.89
C ILE A 46 5.26 -16.95 -28.83
N LYS A 47 5.40 -15.99 -27.93
CA LYS A 47 4.38 -15.66 -26.92
C LYS A 47 3.68 -14.33 -27.21
N VAL A 48 4.38 -13.38 -27.84
CA VAL A 48 3.84 -12.08 -28.17
C VAL A 48 4.24 -11.67 -29.58
N ILE A 49 3.31 -11.16 -30.37
CA ILE A 49 3.54 -10.48 -31.63
C ILE A 49 3.15 -9.01 -31.41
N TYR A 50 4.03 -8.06 -31.75
CA TYR A 50 3.73 -6.65 -31.57
C TYR A 50 3.93 -5.84 -32.85
N HIS A 51 3.12 -4.80 -33.00
CA HIS A 51 3.26 -3.76 -34.02
C HIS A 51 2.80 -2.40 -33.48
N SER A 52 3.05 -1.33 -34.25
CA SER A 52 2.69 0.02 -33.83
C SER A 52 1.70 0.68 -34.79
N HIS A 53 0.78 1.48 -34.25
CA HIS A 53 -0.12 2.35 -34.97
C HIS A 53 0.33 3.82 -34.81
N PRO A 54 0.96 4.44 -35.82
CA PRO A 54 1.35 5.83 -35.74
C PRO A 54 0.15 6.75 -35.97
N ASP A 55 -0.03 7.72 -35.05
CA ASP A 55 -0.99 8.83 -35.13
C ASP A 55 -2.50 8.45 -35.19
N VAL A 56 -2.86 7.21 -34.80
CA VAL A 56 -4.27 6.73 -34.86
C VAL A 56 -4.76 6.00 -33.60
N GLY A 57 -3.99 5.99 -32.52
CA GLY A 57 -4.35 5.32 -31.27
C GLY A 57 -4.10 3.81 -31.27
N ALA A 58 -4.19 3.20 -30.07
CA ALA A 58 -4.03 1.77 -29.88
C ALA A 58 -5.37 1.04 -30.01
N TYR A 59 -5.57 0.30 -31.06
CA TYR A 59 -6.74 -0.57 -31.25
C TYR A 59 -6.37 -1.78 -32.11
N PHE A 60 -7.07 -2.89 -31.95
CA PHE A 60 -6.89 -4.07 -32.78
C PHE A 60 -7.86 -3.97 -33.95
N SER A 61 -7.32 -3.61 -35.11
CA SER A 61 -8.13 -3.31 -36.30
C SER A 61 -8.74 -4.60 -36.89
N GLU A 62 -9.79 -4.46 -37.70
CA GLU A 62 -10.35 -5.60 -38.46
C GLU A 62 -9.27 -6.27 -39.33
N LYS A 63 -8.34 -5.49 -39.87
CA LYS A 63 -7.20 -6.03 -40.62
C LYS A 63 -6.26 -6.86 -39.75
N ASP A 64 -5.97 -6.40 -38.51
CA ASP A 64 -5.15 -7.17 -37.55
C ASP A 64 -5.84 -8.50 -37.21
N LYS A 65 -7.17 -8.48 -37.04
CA LYS A 65 -7.96 -9.70 -36.82
C LYS A 65 -7.88 -10.66 -38.02
N GLU A 66 -8.06 -10.14 -39.25
CA GLU A 66 -7.91 -10.95 -40.46
C GLU A 66 -6.53 -11.60 -40.55
N ASP A 67 -5.46 -10.85 -40.28
CA ASP A 67 -4.10 -11.35 -40.36
C ASP A 67 -3.74 -12.30 -39.22
N ALA A 68 -4.38 -12.17 -38.06
CA ALA A 68 -4.24 -13.04 -36.91
C ALA A 68 -5.07 -14.34 -37.02
N MET A 69 -5.98 -14.44 -37.99
CA MET A 69 -6.88 -15.57 -38.20
C MET A 69 -6.53 -16.37 -39.45
N TRP A 70 -6.84 -17.67 -39.45
CA TRP A 70 -6.76 -18.55 -40.60
C TRP A 70 -7.88 -19.59 -40.56
N ASN A 71 -8.74 -19.58 -41.53
CA ASN A 71 -9.88 -20.49 -41.62
C ASN A 71 -10.75 -20.51 -40.35
N GLY A 72 -11.03 -19.35 -39.77
CA GLY A 72 -11.84 -19.20 -38.56
C GLY A 72 -11.19 -19.64 -37.24
N LYS A 73 -9.87 -19.85 -37.26
CA LYS A 73 -9.06 -20.17 -36.05
C LYS A 73 -7.91 -19.20 -35.89
N ALA A 74 -7.42 -19.06 -34.68
CA ALA A 74 -6.21 -18.28 -34.44
C ALA A 74 -5.04 -18.86 -35.27
N ARG A 75 -4.40 -18.03 -36.05
CA ARG A 75 -3.21 -18.39 -36.83
C ARG A 75 -2.04 -18.78 -35.91
N TYR A 76 -1.98 -18.17 -34.74
CA TYR A 76 -0.98 -18.39 -33.71
C TYR A 76 -1.69 -18.72 -32.38
N PRO A 77 -2.06 -19.98 -32.12
CA PRO A 77 -2.73 -20.36 -30.87
C PRO A 77 -1.86 -20.07 -29.64
N GLY A 78 -2.41 -19.39 -28.64
CA GLY A 78 -1.71 -19.05 -27.39
C GLY A 78 -0.70 -17.90 -27.52
N VAL A 79 -0.77 -17.12 -28.61
CA VAL A 79 0.00 -15.90 -28.83
C VAL A 79 -0.87 -14.68 -28.56
N THR A 80 -0.36 -13.75 -27.76
CA THR A 80 -0.95 -12.43 -27.52
C THR A 80 -0.46 -11.42 -28.54
N PHE A 81 -1.35 -10.58 -29.09
CA PHE A 81 -0.94 -9.46 -29.92
C PHE A 81 -0.86 -8.19 -29.10
N LEU A 82 0.24 -7.46 -29.19
CA LEU A 82 0.47 -6.17 -28.56
C LEU A 82 0.47 -5.07 -29.62
N VAL A 83 -0.52 -4.19 -29.59
CA VAL A 83 -0.59 -3.03 -30.49
C VAL A 83 -0.23 -1.78 -29.72
N CYS A 84 0.84 -1.10 -30.13
CA CYS A 84 1.30 0.14 -29.52
C CYS A 84 0.89 1.34 -30.40
N ALA A 85 0.32 2.38 -29.78
CA ALA A 85 0.08 3.65 -30.45
C ALA A 85 1.24 4.63 -30.25
N THR A 86 1.49 5.44 -31.25
CA THR A 86 2.43 6.58 -31.15
C THR A 86 1.81 7.82 -31.76
N THR A 87 1.80 8.93 -31.03
CA THR A 87 1.35 10.23 -31.54
C THR A 87 2.53 11.18 -31.64
N LYS A 88 2.80 11.69 -32.87
CA LYS A 88 3.97 12.52 -33.14
C LYS A 88 5.28 11.91 -32.67
N GLY A 89 5.43 10.59 -32.84
CA GLY A 89 6.61 9.83 -32.47
C GLY A 89 6.79 9.57 -30.97
N LYS A 90 5.78 9.85 -30.12
CA LYS A 90 5.76 9.51 -28.69
C LYS A 90 4.77 8.38 -28.43
N PRO A 91 5.04 7.46 -27.50
CA PRO A 91 4.08 6.44 -27.09
C PRO A 91 2.75 7.06 -26.63
N ASP A 92 1.63 6.52 -27.13
CA ASP A 92 0.27 7.04 -26.89
C ASP A 92 -0.73 5.91 -26.58
N GLY A 93 -0.29 4.91 -25.84
CA GLY A 93 -1.10 3.78 -25.41
C GLY A 93 -0.72 2.47 -26.11
N ALA A 94 -1.22 1.38 -25.56
CA ALA A 94 -1.11 0.05 -26.13
C ALA A 94 -2.31 -0.82 -25.72
N ILE A 95 -2.55 -1.89 -26.46
CA ILE A 95 -3.55 -2.92 -26.14
C ILE A 95 -2.94 -4.31 -26.31
N LEU A 96 -3.46 -5.27 -25.54
CA LEU A 96 -3.28 -6.69 -25.80
C LEU A 96 -4.56 -7.27 -26.43
N ALA A 97 -4.40 -8.14 -27.41
CA ALA A 97 -5.48 -8.87 -28.01
C ALA A 97 -5.20 -10.39 -27.93
N ASP A 98 -6.02 -11.10 -27.19
CA ASP A 98 -5.93 -12.52 -26.97
C ASP A 98 -7.10 -13.24 -27.63
N PHE A 99 -6.83 -14.30 -28.39
CA PHE A 99 -7.90 -15.04 -29.07
C PHE A 99 -8.71 -15.86 -28.06
N ASN A 100 -10.01 -15.63 -28.03
CA ASN A 100 -10.95 -16.35 -27.19
C ASN A 100 -11.63 -17.47 -27.99
N GLU A 101 -11.27 -18.71 -27.71
CA GLU A 101 -11.81 -19.90 -28.39
C GLU A 101 -13.33 -20.06 -28.22
N LYS A 102 -13.93 -19.49 -27.18
CA LYS A 102 -15.38 -19.61 -26.92
C LYS A 102 -16.21 -18.64 -27.76
N SER A 103 -15.73 -17.42 -27.93
CA SER A 103 -16.39 -16.39 -28.74
C SER A 103 -16.01 -16.47 -30.22
N GLY A 104 -14.84 -17.04 -30.53
CA GLY A 104 -14.25 -17.02 -31.88
C GLY A 104 -13.74 -15.64 -32.31
N ASP A 105 -13.52 -14.72 -31.37
CA ASP A 105 -13.02 -13.36 -31.57
C ASP A 105 -11.92 -13.02 -30.56
N PHE A 106 -11.37 -11.84 -30.60
CA PHE A 106 -10.29 -11.38 -29.72
C PHE A 106 -10.83 -10.62 -28.52
N ASP A 107 -10.39 -10.98 -27.33
CA ASP A 107 -10.56 -10.21 -26.11
C ASP A 107 -9.49 -9.10 -26.10
N ILE A 108 -9.92 -7.84 -26.07
CA ILE A 108 -9.05 -6.68 -26.12
C ILE A 108 -8.85 -6.15 -24.72
N THR A 109 -7.59 -6.12 -24.29
CA THR A 109 -7.18 -5.59 -22.98
C THR A 109 -6.26 -4.38 -23.18
N PRO A 110 -6.62 -3.17 -22.75
CA PRO A 110 -5.71 -2.03 -22.77
C PRO A 110 -4.45 -2.32 -21.96
N VAL A 111 -3.28 -2.10 -22.56
CA VAL A 111 -2.01 -2.03 -21.84
C VAL A 111 -1.84 -0.60 -21.39
N LEU A 112 -1.95 -0.38 -20.10
CA LEU A 112 -1.61 0.92 -19.54
C LEU A 112 -0.10 1.11 -19.69
N PRO A 113 0.37 2.22 -20.27
CA PRO A 113 1.78 2.47 -20.41
C PRO A 113 2.44 2.47 -19.04
N ASP A 114 3.59 1.80 -18.95
CA ASP A 114 4.49 1.99 -17.82
C ASP A 114 4.71 3.51 -17.67
N SER A 115 4.51 4.03 -16.47
CA SER A 115 4.34 5.46 -16.17
C SER A 115 5.59 6.34 -16.40
N SER A 116 6.50 5.94 -17.28
CA SER A 116 7.64 6.79 -17.68
C SER A 116 7.31 7.81 -18.78
N SER A 117 6.08 7.88 -19.31
CA SER A 117 5.81 8.76 -20.44
C SER A 117 4.42 9.37 -20.59
N THR A 118 3.50 9.25 -19.65
CA THR A 118 2.33 10.15 -19.56
C THR A 118 1.50 9.86 -18.32
N SER A 119 1.18 10.89 -17.58
CA SER A 119 0.46 10.93 -16.31
C SER A 119 -1.04 10.60 -16.38
N ALA A 120 -1.50 9.79 -17.31
CA ALA A 120 -2.92 9.57 -17.55
C ALA A 120 -3.34 8.10 -17.38
N GLY A 121 -3.11 7.49 -16.20
CA GLY A 121 -3.63 6.13 -16.00
C GLY A 121 -3.29 5.44 -14.69
N LEU A 122 -2.28 5.90 -13.98
CA LEU A 122 -1.95 5.38 -12.66
C LEU A 122 -1.96 6.52 -11.64
N VAL A 123 -2.83 6.45 -10.67
CA VAL A 123 -2.73 7.32 -9.51
C VAL A 123 -1.47 6.92 -8.76
N GLY A 124 -0.50 7.84 -8.67
CA GLY A 124 0.70 7.62 -7.90
C GLY A 124 1.97 7.27 -8.68
N GLY A 125 2.05 7.49 -10.01
CA GLY A 125 3.30 7.30 -10.76
C GLY A 125 3.81 5.86 -10.81
N THR A 126 5.10 5.67 -11.14
CA THR A 126 5.75 4.35 -11.33
C THR A 126 5.72 3.46 -10.09
N TYR A 127 5.71 4.05 -8.91
CA TYR A 127 5.68 3.35 -7.61
C TYR A 127 4.33 3.47 -6.92
N GLY A 128 3.39 4.13 -7.58
CA GLY A 128 2.05 4.39 -7.07
C GLY A 128 1.19 3.15 -6.98
N VAL A 129 0.24 3.23 -6.10
CA VAL A 129 -0.40 2.09 -5.49
C VAL A 129 -1.90 2.26 -5.54
N THR A 130 -2.45 2.47 -6.73
CA THR A 130 -3.89 2.61 -6.87
C THR A 130 -4.45 1.63 -7.87
N GLY A 131 -5.24 0.70 -7.36
CA GLY A 131 -6.03 -0.19 -8.20
C GLY A 131 -7.15 0.56 -8.90
N ILE A 132 -7.30 0.33 -10.18
CA ILE A 132 -8.47 0.76 -10.93
C ILE A 132 -9.59 -0.23 -10.66
N LEU A 133 -10.74 0.28 -10.23
CA LEU A 133 -11.94 -0.49 -9.92
C LEU A 133 -13.00 -0.25 -11.01
N PRO A 134 -12.93 -0.96 -12.14
CA PRO A 134 -13.63 -0.58 -13.35
C PRO A 134 -15.16 -0.66 -13.21
N THR A 135 -15.70 -1.71 -12.58
CA THR A 135 -17.14 -1.94 -12.46
C THR A 135 -17.52 -2.52 -11.12
N ILE A 136 -18.79 -2.39 -10.73
CA ILE A 136 -19.34 -3.01 -9.53
C ILE A 136 -19.25 -4.53 -9.62
N LYS A 137 -19.54 -5.12 -10.79
CA LYS A 137 -19.37 -6.56 -11.04
C LYS A 137 -17.94 -7.02 -10.77
N PHE A 138 -16.92 -6.23 -11.21
CA PHE A 138 -15.52 -6.53 -10.93
C PHE A 138 -15.23 -6.57 -9.43
N ILE A 139 -15.78 -5.61 -8.67
CA ILE A 139 -15.60 -5.55 -7.22
C ILE A 139 -16.19 -6.81 -6.55
N HIS A 140 -17.39 -7.24 -6.94
CA HIS A 140 -17.99 -8.48 -6.44
C HIS A 140 -17.12 -9.72 -6.76
N GLU A 141 -16.67 -9.86 -7.98
CA GLU A 141 -15.81 -10.98 -8.40
C GLU A 141 -14.51 -11.01 -7.58
N TRP A 142 -13.89 -9.86 -7.39
CA TRP A 142 -12.67 -9.72 -6.58
C TRP A 142 -12.92 -10.07 -5.10
N LYS A 143 -13.91 -9.45 -4.47
CA LYS A 143 -14.22 -9.68 -3.05
C LYS A 143 -14.59 -11.12 -2.74
N ASN A 144 -15.23 -11.80 -3.68
CA ASN A 144 -15.57 -13.22 -3.56
C ASN A 144 -14.45 -14.18 -3.99
N GLY A 145 -13.25 -13.68 -4.28
CA GLY A 145 -12.08 -14.48 -4.65
C GLY A 145 -12.11 -15.06 -6.06
N ASN A 146 -13.10 -14.69 -6.89
CA ASN A 146 -13.25 -15.17 -8.26
C ASN A 146 -12.39 -14.39 -9.26
N ARG A 147 -11.75 -13.32 -8.83
CA ARG A 147 -10.86 -12.49 -9.65
C ARG A 147 -9.72 -11.92 -8.79
N GLN A 148 -8.54 -11.81 -9.38
CA GLN A 148 -7.40 -11.18 -8.71
C GLN A 148 -7.27 -9.71 -9.14
N LEU A 149 -6.89 -8.86 -8.19
CA LEU A 149 -6.45 -7.50 -8.46
C LEU A 149 -5.00 -7.56 -8.94
N GLU A 150 -4.76 -7.22 -10.19
CA GLU A 150 -3.39 -7.13 -10.74
C GLU A 150 -2.65 -5.90 -10.20
N HIS A 151 -3.37 -4.80 -10.08
CA HIS A 151 -2.88 -3.53 -9.55
C HIS A 151 -3.84 -3.03 -8.49
N GLY A 152 -3.44 -2.99 -7.24
CA GLY A 152 -4.28 -2.60 -6.14
C GLY A 152 -3.63 -1.57 -5.21
N TYR A 153 -4.43 -0.88 -4.44
CA TYR A 153 -3.96 -0.16 -3.28
C TYR A 153 -3.09 -1.11 -2.44
N PHE A 154 -1.88 -0.69 -2.04
CA PHE A 154 -0.83 -1.59 -1.52
C PHE A 154 -1.24 -2.46 -0.32
N ARG A 155 -2.34 -2.13 0.34
CA ARG A 155 -2.94 -2.95 1.39
C ARG A 155 -3.73 -4.13 0.87
N PHE A 156 -4.33 -3.99 -0.30
CA PHE A 156 -5.07 -5.09 -0.93
C PHE A 156 -4.12 -6.03 -1.67
N VAL A 157 -3.18 -5.44 -2.41
CA VAL A 157 -2.19 -6.20 -3.20
C VAL A 157 -0.82 -5.51 -3.07
N PRO A 158 0.24 -6.21 -2.68
CA PRO A 158 1.58 -5.63 -2.67
C PRO A 158 1.96 -5.04 -4.02
N PRO A 159 2.69 -3.93 -4.08
CA PRO A 159 3.23 -3.39 -5.31
C PRO A 159 3.97 -4.44 -6.14
N ARG A 160 3.97 -4.29 -7.47
CA ARG A 160 4.64 -5.24 -8.38
C ARG A 160 6.08 -5.49 -7.97
N GLN A 161 6.83 -4.43 -7.68
CA GLN A 161 8.24 -4.51 -7.28
C GLN A 161 8.43 -5.35 -6.00
N VAL A 162 7.52 -5.24 -5.05
CA VAL A 162 7.54 -6.04 -3.83
C VAL A 162 7.25 -7.52 -4.12
N ARG A 163 6.28 -7.81 -5.00
CA ARG A 163 5.96 -9.18 -5.42
C ARG A 163 7.11 -9.83 -6.18
N ASP A 164 7.69 -9.10 -7.14
CA ASP A 164 8.81 -9.57 -7.94
C ASP A 164 10.03 -9.85 -7.04
N LEU A 165 10.31 -8.99 -6.05
CA LEU A 165 11.35 -9.23 -5.04
C LEU A 165 11.06 -10.48 -4.19
N GLN A 166 9.83 -10.68 -3.75
CA GLN A 166 9.45 -11.88 -3.01
C GLN A 166 9.63 -13.15 -3.86
N GLN A 167 9.31 -13.10 -5.14
CA GLN A 167 9.51 -14.20 -6.08
C GLN A 167 11.01 -14.51 -6.28
N GLU A 168 11.84 -13.48 -6.47
CA GLU A 168 13.29 -13.64 -6.61
C GLU A 168 13.91 -14.24 -5.33
N LEU A 169 13.55 -13.74 -4.16
CA LEU A 169 14.01 -14.29 -2.89
C LEU A 169 13.54 -15.73 -2.66
N SER A 170 12.31 -16.04 -3.07
CA SER A 170 11.76 -17.39 -3.05
C SER A 170 12.55 -18.32 -3.97
N ALA A 171 12.88 -17.89 -5.19
CA ALA A 171 13.66 -18.69 -6.15
C ALA A 171 15.07 -19.00 -5.60
N ARG A 172 15.77 -18.00 -5.07
CA ARG A 172 17.11 -18.17 -4.45
C ARG A 172 17.09 -19.06 -3.22
N SER A 173 15.98 -19.13 -2.52
CA SER A 173 15.80 -19.94 -1.31
C SER A 173 15.20 -21.32 -1.62
N ASN A 174 15.37 -21.82 -2.83
CA ASN A 174 14.84 -23.12 -3.27
C ASN A 174 13.31 -23.24 -3.13
N GLY A 175 12.58 -22.22 -3.60
CA GLY A 175 11.12 -22.21 -3.65
C GLY A 175 10.44 -22.01 -2.30
N ARG A 176 11.14 -21.44 -1.28
CA ARG A 176 10.52 -21.08 0.00
C ARG A 176 9.68 -19.82 -0.15
N HIS A 177 8.59 -19.72 0.61
CA HIS A 177 7.79 -18.50 0.62
C HIS A 177 8.56 -17.35 1.25
N ALA A 178 8.59 -16.22 0.57
CA ALA A 178 9.26 -15.01 1.01
C ALA A 178 8.23 -13.93 1.36
N LEU A 179 8.38 -13.31 2.52
CA LEU A 179 7.60 -12.17 2.95
C LEU A 179 8.54 -11.03 3.36
N VAL A 180 8.49 -9.90 2.67
CA VAL A 180 9.41 -8.78 2.89
C VAL A 180 8.82 -7.67 3.75
N TYR A 181 9.67 -7.02 4.52
CA TYR A 181 9.36 -6.00 5.52
C TYR A 181 10.25 -4.77 5.36
N CYS A 182 9.92 -3.68 6.02
CA CYS A 182 10.73 -2.45 6.04
C CYS A 182 12.11 -2.67 6.70
N SER A 183 12.23 -3.61 7.64
CA SER A 183 13.52 -4.00 8.24
C SER A 183 13.51 -5.45 8.68
N GLY A 184 14.71 -6.05 8.87
CA GLY A 184 14.84 -7.40 9.42
C GLY A 184 14.39 -7.50 10.89
N ARG A 185 14.52 -6.43 11.66
CA ARG A 185 14.01 -6.38 13.03
C ARG A 185 12.50 -6.47 13.05
N THR A 186 11.83 -5.68 12.24
CA THR A 186 10.37 -5.71 12.12
C THR A 186 9.91 -7.10 11.68
N ALA A 187 10.58 -7.70 10.69
CA ALA A 187 10.29 -9.06 10.26
C ALA A 187 10.39 -10.08 11.41
N LEU A 188 11.46 -9.98 12.22
CA LEU A 188 11.65 -10.86 13.38
C LEU A 188 10.57 -10.64 14.43
N PHE A 189 10.29 -9.41 14.82
CA PHE A 189 9.31 -9.12 15.87
C PHE A 189 7.90 -9.49 15.47
N GLU A 190 7.47 -9.22 14.25
CA GLU A 190 6.19 -9.66 13.72
C GLU A 190 6.05 -11.20 13.77
N LEU A 191 7.11 -11.92 13.41
CA LEU A 191 7.12 -13.37 13.48
C LEU A 191 7.05 -13.87 14.94
N LEU A 192 7.83 -13.29 15.84
CA LEU A 192 7.82 -13.69 17.26
C LEU A 192 6.46 -13.42 17.89
N VAL A 193 5.92 -12.26 17.66
CA VAL A 193 4.57 -11.86 18.10
C VAL A 193 3.55 -12.90 17.62
N TYR A 194 3.51 -13.18 16.34
CA TYR A 194 2.62 -14.18 15.75
C TYR A 194 2.75 -15.57 16.40
N LEU A 195 3.97 -16.05 16.62
CA LEU A 195 4.21 -17.37 17.19
C LEU A 195 3.80 -17.45 18.66
N LEU A 196 4.07 -16.40 19.43
CA LEU A 196 3.71 -16.35 20.85
C LEU A 196 2.20 -16.22 21.05
N GLU A 197 1.50 -15.48 20.21
CA GLU A 197 0.04 -15.36 20.24
C GLU A 197 -0.68 -16.65 19.86
N SER A 198 -0.22 -17.24 18.76
CA SER A 198 -0.80 -18.51 18.32
C SER A 198 -0.61 -19.65 19.34
N ARG A 199 0.24 -19.44 20.37
CA ARG A 199 0.61 -20.42 21.39
C ARG A 199 0.87 -19.75 22.76
N PRO A 200 -0.15 -19.35 23.51
CA PRO A 200 -0.01 -18.51 24.73
C PRO A 200 0.84 -19.07 25.86
N GLN A 201 1.20 -20.35 25.84
CA GLN A 201 2.05 -20.99 26.84
C GLN A 201 3.48 -21.29 26.31
N THR A 202 3.84 -20.68 25.20
CA THR A 202 5.14 -20.85 24.56
C THR A 202 6.22 -20.07 25.32
N ASN A 203 7.36 -20.70 25.57
CA ASN A 203 8.57 -20.02 26.01
C ASN A 203 9.46 -19.76 24.79
N LEU A 204 10.02 -18.57 24.74
CA LEU A 204 11.04 -18.23 23.76
C LEU A 204 12.41 -18.56 24.35
N HIS A 205 13.08 -19.54 23.76
CA HIS A 205 14.47 -19.83 24.04
C HIS A 205 15.33 -19.14 22.98
N PHE A 206 16.30 -18.37 23.41
CA PHE A 206 17.10 -17.61 22.43
C PHE A 206 18.59 -17.68 22.75
N SER A 207 19.38 -17.72 21.71
CA SER A 207 20.81 -17.51 21.75
C SER A 207 21.15 -16.30 20.87
N ILE A 208 21.64 -15.26 21.50
CA ILE A 208 21.88 -13.98 20.87
C ILE A 208 23.33 -13.57 21.11
N ASN A 209 24.01 -13.18 20.02
CA ASN A 209 25.34 -12.58 20.07
C ASN A 209 25.29 -11.05 20.17
N SER A 210 24.09 -10.44 20.15
CA SER A 210 23.89 -8.99 20.13
C SER A 210 23.18 -8.53 21.40
N THR A 211 23.82 -7.65 22.15
CA THR A 211 23.22 -6.99 23.31
C THR A 211 21.95 -6.23 22.94
N PHE A 212 21.93 -5.67 21.73
CA PHE A 212 20.79 -4.91 21.22
C PHE A 212 19.51 -5.75 21.09
N LEU A 213 19.58 -6.97 20.52
CA LEU A 213 18.40 -7.82 20.37
C LEU A 213 17.90 -8.33 21.74
N SER A 214 18.83 -8.63 22.67
CA SER A 214 18.51 -8.97 24.05
C SER A 214 17.77 -7.83 24.76
N GLU A 215 18.27 -6.60 24.64
CA GLU A 215 17.61 -5.41 25.19
C GLU A 215 16.24 -5.18 24.54
N SER A 216 16.13 -5.38 23.22
CA SER A 216 14.87 -5.23 22.49
C SER A 216 13.80 -6.21 22.96
N LEU A 217 14.14 -7.50 23.13
CA LEU A 217 13.23 -8.52 23.64
C LEU A 217 12.79 -8.21 25.08
N HIS A 218 13.71 -7.73 25.91
CA HIS A 218 13.41 -7.35 27.29
C HIS A 218 12.46 -6.12 27.34
N ASN A 219 12.76 -5.08 26.56
CA ASN A 219 11.94 -3.86 26.52
C ASN A 219 10.55 -4.06 25.91
N LEU A 220 10.38 -5.09 25.08
CA LEU A 220 9.07 -5.47 24.53
C LEU A 220 8.32 -6.47 25.41
N GLU A 221 8.84 -6.75 26.63
CA GLU A 221 8.24 -7.67 27.60
C GLU A 221 7.96 -9.08 27.03
N ILE A 222 8.75 -9.52 26.05
CA ILE A 222 8.62 -10.86 25.48
C ILE A 222 9.19 -11.87 26.46
N PRO A 223 8.40 -12.83 26.99
CA PRO A 223 8.88 -13.85 27.90
C PRO A 223 9.95 -14.71 27.23
N CYS A 224 11.18 -14.72 27.77
CA CYS A 224 12.28 -15.39 27.11
C CYS A 224 13.30 -15.98 28.08
N HIS A 225 13.99 -17.03 27.60
CA HIS A 225 15.06 -17.71 28.32
C HIS A 225 16.34 -17.70 27.49
N LEU A 226 17.43 -17.15 28.04
CA LEU A 226 18.72 -17.13 27.36
C LEU A 226 19.32 -18.56 27.35
N LEU A 227 19.78 -18.98 26.18
CA LEU A 227 20.49 -20.23 25.96
C LEU A 227 21.95 -19.95 25.62
N ASP A 228 22.85 -20.77 26.16
CA ASP A 228 24.25 -20.77 25.77
C ASP A 228 24.44 -21.64 24.53
N ILE A 229 24.88 -21.02 23.41
CA ILE A 229 25.11 -21.74 22.14
C ILE A 229 26.12 -22.87 22.28
N GLU A 230 27.16 -22.69 23.11
CA GLU A 230 28.20 -23.71 23.26
C GLU A 230 27.66 -25.00 23.89
N ASN A 231 26.61 -24.90 24.70
CA ASN A 231 25.91 -26.03 25.32
C ASN A 231 24.75 -26.59 24.44
N LEU A 232 24.38 -25.93 23.33
CA LEU A 232 23.31 -26.37 22.44
C LEU A 232 23.69 -27.55 21.53
N ILE A 233 24.95 -27.93 21.46
CA ILE A 233 25.45 -28.98 20.56
C ILE A 233 24.84 -30.35 20.87
N GLU A 234 24.34 -30.56 22.08
CA GLU A 234 23.62 -31.77 22.45
C GLU A 234 22.14 -31.50 22.68
N PRO A 235 21.22 -32.02 21.81
CA PRO A 235 19.76 -31.82 21.92
C PRO A 235 19.17 -32.23 23.28
N GLU A 236 19.86 -33.12 23.99
CA GLU A 236 19.44 -33.60 25.32
C GLU A 236 19.53 -32.51 26.40
N ASN A 237 20.33 -31.47 26.17
CA ASN A 237 20.49 -30.34 27.08
C ASN A 237 19.49 -29.21 26.78
N LEU A 238 18.69 -29.29 25.72
CA LEU A 238 17.66 -28.31 25.42
C LEU A 238 16.48 -28.51 26.38
N SER A 239 16.28 -27.57 27.28
CA SER A 239 15.10 -27.55 28.18
C SER A 239 13.78 -27.19 27.42
N ALA A 240 13.84 -26.98 26.11
CA ALA A 240 12.70 -26.64 25.27
C ALA A 240 11.72 -27.81 25.16
N LYS A 241 10.45 -27.51 25.40
CA LYS A 241 9.33 -28.46 25.30
C LYS A 241 8.58 -28.31 23.98
N GLN A 242 7.77 -29.29 23.63
CA GLN A 242 6.88 -29.18 22.50
C GLN A 242 6.00 -27.92 22.64
N GLY A 243 6.08 -27.03 21.67
CA GLY A 243 5.37 -25.76 21.66
C GLY A 243 6.26 -24.54 21.91
N ASP A 244 7.45 -24.70 22.51
CA ASP A 244 8.41 -23.61 22.67
C ASP A 244 8.98 -23.17 21.29
N VAL A 245 9.58 -21.96 21.23
CA VAL A 245 10.21 -21.40 20.05
C VAL A 245 11.71 -21.22 20.31
N LEU A 246 12.54 -21.61 19.37
CA LEU A 246 13.98 -21.43 19.41
C LEU A 246 14.42 -20.34 18.43
N LEU A 247 15.04 -19.28 18.94
CA LEU A 247 15.62 -18.18 18.15
C LEU A 247 17.14 -18.22 18.24
N LEU A 248 17.79 -18.30 17.08
CA LEU A 248 19.24 -18.32 16.94
C LEU A 248 19.69 -17.11 16.12
N GLU A 249 20.45 -16.19 16.73
CA GLU A 249 21.13 -15.12 16.00
C GLU A 249 22.51 -15.61 15.55
N MET A 250 22.76 -15.60 14.25
CA MET A 250 23.97 -16.15 13.66
C MET A 250 24.66 -15.16 12.73
N LYS A 251 25.98 -15.00 12.88
CA LYS A 251 26.83 -14.20 11.98
C LYS A 251 27.16 -14.95 10.70
N ASP A 252 27.46 -16.25 10.81
CA ASP A 252 27.75 -17.14 9.69
C ASP A 252 26.86 -18.40 9.79
N PRO A 253 25.60 -18.27 9.39
CA PRO A 253 24.64 -19.36 9.52
C PRO A 253 24.91 -20.50 8.52
N GLU A 254 25.50 -20.26 7.37
CA GLU A 254 25.75 -21.29 6.37
C GLU A 254 26.76 -22.33 6.86
N THR A 255 27.85 -21.88 7.47
CA THR A 255 28.85 -22.78 8.04
C THR A 255 28.27 -23.62 9.18
N PHE A 256 27.44 -23.02 10.02
CA PHE A 256 26.73 -23.73 11.10
C PHE A 256 25.78 -24.79 10.54
N LEU A 257 24.93 -24.43 9.58
CA LEU A 257 23.95 -25.32 8.99
C LEU A 257 24.56 -26.54 8.28
N ARG A 258 25.74 -26.36 7.64
CA ARG A 258 26.47 -27.46 7.00
C ARG A 258 27.02 -28.46 8.02
N LYS A 259 27.42 -28.01 9.19
CA LYS A 259 27.99 -28.84 10.25
C LYS A 259 26.95 -29.59 11.07
N GLU A 260 25.76 -29.02 11.26
CA GLU A 260 24.80 -29.42 12.27
C GLU A 260 23.48 -29.99 11.67
N SER A 261 23.56 -30.64 10.51
CA SER A 261 22.35 -31.22 9.85
C SER A 261 21.60 -32.24 10.74
N GLU A 262 22.31 -33.00 11.56
CA GLU A 262 21.75 -33.98 12.48
C GLU A 262 21.00 -33.31 13.64
N TRP A 263 21.53 -32.20 14.13
CA TRP A 263 20.93 -31.38 15.20
C TRP A 263 19.55 -30.82 14.77
N PHE A 264 19.42 -30.28 13.54
CA PHE A 264 18.14 -29.84 13.01
C PHE A 264 17.14 -30.99 12.83
N GLY A 265 17.60 -32.19 12.51
CA GLY A 265 16.77 -33.40 12.45
C GLY A 265 16.16 -33.75 13.81
N ASN A 266 16.90 -33.54 14.89
CA ASN A 266 16.43 -33.78 16.27
C ASN A 266 15.41 -32.71 16.70
N LEU A 267 15.64 -31.44 16.41
CA LEU A 267 14.67 -30.36 16.67
C LEU A 267 13.32 -30.58 15.94
N LYS A 268 13.35 -31.09 14.72
CA LYS A 268 12.14 -31.48 13.99
C LYS A 268 11.33 -32.54 14.73
N ARG A 269 11.97 -33.50 15.36
CA ARG A 269 11.30 -34.54 16.18
C ARG A 269 10.60 -33.94 17.40
N LEU A 270 11.18 -32.90 18.02
CA LEU A 270 10.61 -32.20 19.17
C LEU A 270 9.47 -31.24 18.78
N ARG A 271 9.22 -31.01 17.48
CA ARG A 271 8.23 -30.05 16.94
C ARG A 271 8.41 -28.62 17.49
N VAL A 272 9.65 -28.22 17.73
CA VAL A 272 10.01 -26.87 18.15
C VAL A 272 10.28 -26.05 16.89
N PRO A 273 9.56 -24.95 16.64
CA PRO A 273 9.89 -24.02 15.56
C PRO A 273 11.26 -23.41 15.79
N VAL A 274 12.09 -23.47 14.76
CA VAL A 274 13.43 -22.88 14.77
C VAL A 274 13.45 -21.65 13.88
N ILE A 275 13.85 -20.52 14.44
CA ILE A 275 14.05 -19.26 13.76
C ILE A 275 15.54 -19.00 13.70
N ILE A 276 16.09 -18.76 12.51
CA ILE A 276 17.43 -18.21 12.35
C ILE A 276 17.29 -16.74 11.99
N PHE A 277 17.95 -15.88 12.76
CA PHE A 277 18.08 -14.46 12.45
C PHE A 277 19.52 -14.18 11.97
N ALA A 278 19.66 -13.71 10.74
CA ALA A 278 20.94 -13.56 10.07
C ALA A 278 21.08 -12.18 9.38
N ALA A 279 22.33 -11.83 9.05
CA ALA A 279 22.65 -10.56 8.43
C ALA A 279 22.18 -10.46 6.96
N CYS A 280 22.02 -11.58 6.26
CA CYS A 280 21.64 -11.64 4.85
C CYS A 280 20.71 -12.81 4.54
N PRO A 281 19.94 -12.76 3.44
CA PRO A 281 19.20 -13.91 2.94
C PRO A 281 20.13 -15.07 2.59
N PRO A 282 19.67 -16.32 2.76
CA PRO A 282 20.47 -17.49 2.45
C PRO A 282 20.51 -17.77 0.95
N ASP A 283 21.60 -18.38 0.50
CA ASP A 283 21.72 -18.99 -0.80
C ASP A 283 21.83 -20.53 -0.63
N PHE A 284 20.69 -21.18 -0.46
CA PHE A 284 20.64 -22.60 -0.17
C PHE A 284 20.27 -23.44 -1.40
N GLU A 285 21.10 -24.41 -1.72
CA GLU A 285 20.72 -25.49 -2.63
C GLU A 285 19.63 -26.38 -1.99
N VAL A 286 19.69 -26.60 -0.68
CA VAL A 286 18.74 -27.43 0.09
C VAL A 286 18.37 -26.77 1.42
N TRP A 287 17.08 -26.63 1.66
CA TRP A 287 16.57 -26.10 2.95
C TRP A 287 16.85 -27.10 4.08
N PRO A 288 17.47 -26.67 5.19
CA PRO A 288 17.79 -27.56 6.31
C PRO A 288 16.53 -28.20 6.92
N GLY A 289 16.55 -29.52 7.08
CA GLY A 289 15.44 -30.26 7.67
C GLY A 289 15.27 -29.91 9.14
N GLY A 290 14.17 -29.27 9.51
CA GLY A 290 13.89 -28.82 10.87
C GLY A 290 13.94 -27.29 11.05
N LEU A 291 14.57 -26.57 10.14
CA LEU A 291 14.48 -25.12 10.09
C LEU A 291 13.06 -24.70 9.69
N THR A 292 12.42 -23.87 10.49
CA THR A 292 11.04 -23.41 10.25
C THR A 292 11.04 -22.05 9.57
N TYR A 293 11.84 -21.12 10.08
CA TYR A 293 11.90 -19.76 9.57
C TYR A 293 13.34 -19.28 9.45
N TRP A 294 13.61 -18.56 8.38
CA TRP A 294 14.79 -17.73 8.25
C TRP A 294 14.36 -16.28 8.21
N VAL A 295 14.93 -15.46 9.06
CA VAL A 295 14.70 -14.03 9.09
C VAL A 295 16.02 -13.32 8.87
N SER A 296 16.06 -12.37 7.97
CA SER A 296 17.29 -11.62 7.74
C SER A 296 17.05 -10.18 7.33
N ASN A 297 18.10 -9.37 7.45
CA ASN A 297 18.15 -8.08 6.78
C ASN A 297 18.40 -8.27 5.28
N ILE A 298 17.90 -7.33 4.49
CA ILE A 298 18.29 -7.10 3.11
C ILE A 298 18.97 -5.74 3.11
N LYS A 299 20.22 -5.68 2.69
CA LYS A 299 21.00 -4.43 2.62
C LYS A 299 21.71 -4.33 1.30
N THR A 300 21.81 -3.12 0.77
CA THR A 300 22.73 -2.84 -0.34
C THR A 300 24.17 -2.84 0.17
N PRO A 301 25.14 -3.40 -0.56
CA PRO A 301 26.54 -3.38 -0.16
C PRO A 301 27.08 -1.96 0.03
N ASP A 302 27.91 -1.75 1.06
CA ASP A 302 28.52 -0.44 1.37
C ASP A 302 29.43 0.11 0.27
N SER A 303 29.89 -0.74 -0.65
CA SER A 303 30.83 -0.41 -1.71
C SER A 303 30.17 0.08 -3.01
N SER A 304 28.88 -0.09 -3.17
CA SER A 304 28.16 0.37 -4.36
C SER A 304 27.67 1.80 -4.13
N SER A 305 28.46 2.81 -4.54
CA SER A 305 28.07 4.23 -4.77
C SER A 305 26.78 4.73 -4.04
N ASP A 306 26.56 5.90 -3.88
CA ASP A 306 25.42 6.78 -3.58
C ASP A 306 24.18 6.29 -2.78
N ILE A 307 23.91 4.97 -2.58
CA ILE A 307 22.76 4.42 -1.86
C ILE A 307 23.17 3.49 -0.70
N SER A 308 24.08 3.92 0.14
CA SER A 308 24.34 3.21 1.41
C SER A 308 23.20 3.49 2.39
N GLY A 309 22.72 2.44 3.08
CA GLY A 309 21.72 2.58 4.13
C GLY A 309 20.28 2.21 3.76
N ILE A 310 20.01 1.71 2.53
CA ILE A 310 18.71 1.12 2.24
C ILE A 310 18.64 -0.24 2.93
N GLU A 311 17.66 -0.38 3.80
CA GLU A 311 17.40 -1.60 4.56
C GLU A 311 16.04 -2.18 4.20
N GLY A 312 15.93 -3.49 4.32
CA GLY A 312 14.70 -4.25 4.27
C GLY A 312 14.86 -5.49 5.14
N GLY A 313 13.78 -6.22 5.29
CA GLY A 313 13.77 -7.50 5.99
C GLY A 313 13.05 -8.56 5.20
N VAL A 314 13.37 -9.82 5.45
CA VAL A 314 12.67 -10.96 4.86
C VAL A 314 12.44 -12.06 5.87
N ILE A 315 11.25 -12.67 5.83
CA ILE A 315 10.95 -13.96 6.42
C ILE A 315 10.87 -14.98 5.28
N LEU A 316 11.63 -16.06 5.38
CA LEU A 316 11.52 -17.21 4.50
C LEU A 316 10.99 -18.40 5.29
N SER A 317 10.02 -19.13 4.74
CA SER A 317 9.43 -20.30 5.37
C SER A 317 8.93 -21.31 4.36
N SER A 318 8.88 -22.58 4.77
CA SER A 318 8.23 -23.66 4.02
C SER A 318 6.74 -23.83 4.38
N ALA A 319 6.20 -22.98 5.24
CA ALA A 319 4.87 -23.14 5.81
C ALA A 319 3.87 -22.14 5.21
N ASP A 320 3.14 -22.57 4.17
CA ASP A 320 2.21 -21.74 3.39
C ASP A 320 1.18 -21.01 4.25
N ARG A 321 0.58 -21.73 5.19
CA ARG A 321 -0.49 -21.18 6.04
C ARG A 321 0.03 -20.04 6.93
N GLN A 322 1.18 -20.24 7.58
CA GLN A 322 1.76 -19.20 8.45
C GLN A 322 2.18 -17.95 7.67
N ILE A 323 2.70 -18.11 6.47
CA ILE A 323 3.04 -16.96 5.61
C ILE A 323 1.78 -16.20 5.20
N ALA A 324 0.67 -16.88 4.93
CA ALA A 324 -0.59 -16.22 4.64
C ALA A 324 -1.10 -15.41 5.83
N GLU A 325 -1.09 -16.01 7.03
CA GLU A 325 -1.49 -15.34 8.28
C GLU A 325 -0.57 -14.12 8.59
N LEU A 326 0.75 -14.27 8.47
CA LEU A 326 1.71 -13.17 8.61
C LEU A 326 1.52 -12.06 7.56
N THR A 327 1.08 -12.43 6.36
CA THR A 327 0.77 -11.43 5.32
C THR A 327 -0.38 -10.52 5.74
N GLU A 328 -1.43 -11.08 6.35
CA GLU A 328 -2.54 -10.29 6.85
C GLU A 328 -2.14 -9.40 8.05
N ILE A 329 -1.34 -9.94 8.98
CA ILE A 329 -0.77 -9.16 10.09
C ILE A 329 0.07 -8.00 9.58
N ARG A 330 0.99 -8.24 8.64
CA ARG A 330 1.82 -7.20 8.02
C ARG A 330 1.01 -6.10 7.35
N LYS A 331 -0.06 -6.46 6.63
CA LYS A 331 -0.96 -5.48 5.99
C LYS A 331 -1.61 -4.57 7.04
N ARG A 332 -2.03 -5.13 8.16
CA ARG A 332 -2.69 -4.43 9.25
C ARG A 332 -1.73 -3.51 10.03
N ASN A 333 -0.59 -4.04 10.43
CA ASN A 333 0.40 -3.29 11.24
C ASN A 333 1.24 -2.32 10.40
N GLY A 334 1.25 -2.48 9.08
CA GLY A 334 1.82 -1.54 8.12
C GLY A 334 3.34 -1.51 7.96
N PRO A 335 4.16 -2.47 8.45
CA PRO A 335 5.62 -2.45 8.27
C PRO A 335 6.03 -2.94 6.87
N ILE A 336 5.48 -2.32 5.84
CA ILE A 336 5.62 -2.75 4.45
C ILE A 336 6.90 -2.17 3.86
N LEU A 337 7.64 -2.99 3.11
CA LEU A 337 8.76 -2.51 2.29
C LEU A 337 8.23 -1.60 1.18
N SER A 338 8.85 -0.45 0.99
CA SER A 338 8.45 0.45 -0.08
C SER A 338 8.72 -0.15 -1.47
N ALA A 339 7.92 0.24 -2.46
CA ALA A 339 8.12 -0.20 -3.84
C ALA A 339 9.48 0.24 -4.39
N ARG A 340 9.99 1.41 -3.98
CA ARG A 340 11.31 1.92 -4.36
C ARG A 340 12.42 1.06 -3.80
N ASN A 341 12.37 0.73 -2.51
CA ASN A 341 13.37 -0.16 -1.91
C ASN A 341 13.34 -1.54 -2.56
N ALA A 342 12.14 -2.08 -2.84
CA ALA A 342 12.00 -3.36 -3.53
C ALA A 342 12.61 -3.33 -4.93
N ALA A 343 12.43 -2.24 -5.69
CA ALA A 343 13.04 -2.07 -7.02
C ALA A 343 14.58 -2.06 -6.93
N VAL A 344 15.15 -1.32 -5.97
CA VAL A 344 16.62 -1.29 -5.77
C VAL A 344 17.17 -2.67 -5.44
N PHE A 345 16.50 -3.42 -4.56
CA PHE A 345 16.93 -4.78 -4.24
C PHE A 345 16.79 -5.73 -5.42
N LEU A 346 15.75 -5.61 -6.23
CA LEU A 346 15.58 -6.41 -7.43
C LEU A 346 16.73 -6.18 -8.44
N GLU A 347 17.06 -4.94 -8.74
CA GLU A 347 18.20 -4.62 -9.62
C GLU A 347 19.50 -5.20 -9.06
N PHE A 348 19.73 -5.06 -7.75
CA PHE A 348 20.91 -5.64 -7.10
C PHE A 348 20.96 -7.16 -7.26
N PHE A 349 19.84 -7.87 -7.04
CA PHE A 349 19.80 -9.33 -7.14
C PHE A 349 19.87 -9.84 -8.58
N LEU A 350 19.26 -9.14 -9.55
CA LEU A 350 19.17 -9.60 -10.93
C LEU A 350 20.44 -9.29 -11.74
N GLU A 351 21.05 -8.12 -11.54
CA GLU A 351 22.11 -7.63 -12.43
C GLU A 351 23.47 -7.51 -11.76
N ASN A 352 23.60 -7.69 -10.46
CA ASN A 352 24.79 -7.34 -9.65
C ASN A 352 25.28 -5.90 -9.86
N LYS A 353 24.45 -5.03 -10.44
CA LYS A 353 24.69 -3.60 -10.67
C LYS A 353 23.38 -2.83 -10.45
N ILE A 354 23.46 -1.79 -9.63
CA ILE A 354 22.34 -0.86 -9.44
C ILE A 354 22.50 0.25 -10.48
N ASP A 355 21.63 0.31 -11.48
CA ASP A 355 21.53 1.48 -12.36
C ASP A 355 20.46 2.44 -11.81
N LEU A 356 20.96 3.46 -11.10
CA LEU A 356 20.14 4.49 -10.47
C LEU A 356 19.37 5.38 -11.44
N LYS A 357 19.73 5.37 -12.73
CA LYS A 357 19.08 6.21 -13.74
C LYS A 357 17.60 5.86 -13.97
N HIS A 358 17.21 4.62 -13.65
CA HIS A 358 15.83 4.18 -13.71
C HIS A 358 14.97 4.59 -12.50
N ILE A 359 15.61 5.03 -11.40
CA ILE A 359 14.89 5.60 -10.25
C ILE A 359 14.85 7.11 -10.47
N SER A 360 13.83 7.59 -11.17
CA SER A 360 13.72 8.96 -11.70
C SER A 360 13.87 10.09 -10.65
N VAL A 361 13.71 9.77 -9.38
CA VAL A 361 13.87 10.71 -8.26
C VAL A 361 15.34 10.86 -7.83
N LEU A 362 16.21 9.89 -8.12
CA LEU A 362 17.60 9.89 -7.65
C LEU A 362 18.57 10.65 -8.56
N SER A 363 18.16 11.01 -9.78
CA SER A 363 18.99 11.81 -10.69
C SER A 363 19.33 13.22 -10.19
N GLY A 364 18.69 13.68 -9.09
CA GLY A 364 18.97 14.94 -8.43
C GLY A 364 19.77 14.84 -7.11
N ILE A 365 20.09 13.62 -6.62
CA ILE A 365 20.77 13.45 -5.33
C ILE A 365 22.27 13.36 -5.55
N GLU A 366 22.92 14.50 -5.74
CA GLU A 366 24.39 14.59 -5.89
C GLU A 366 25.19 14.53 -4.58
N ASN A 367 24.56 14.39 -3.39
CA ASN A 367 25.30 14.53 -2.12
C ASN A 367 24.80 13.61 -1.00
N ARG A 368 25.65 12.65 -0.58
CA ARG A 368 25.45 11.71 0.54
C ARG A 368 25.16 12.38 1.90
N GLN A 369 25.65 13.60 2.14
CA GLN A 369 25.37 14.39 3.36
C GLN A 369 23.90 14.86 3.45
N LYS A 370 23.15 14.89 2.35
CA LYS A 370 21.75 15.32 2.34
C LYS A 370 20.79 14.26 2.90
N VAL A 371 21.08 12.97 2.76
CA VAL A 371 20.12 11.91 3.15
C VAL A 371 19.94 11.83 4.67
N SER A 372 21.01 11.88 5.45
CA SER A 372 20.92 11.83 6.92
C SER A 372 20.30 13.09 7.56
N SER A 373 20.26 14.21 6.80
CA SER A 373 19.62 15.45 7.24
C SER A 373 18.15 15.56 6.81
N THR A 374 17.70 14.71 5.86
CA THR A 374 16.36 14.82 5.24
C THR A 374 15.26 14.52 6.24
N GLU A 375 15.38 13.43 7.01
CA GLU A 375 14.39 13.08 8.03
C GLU A 375 14.27 14.18 9.10
N SER A 376 15.39 14.74 9.55
CA SER A 376 15.40 15.84 10.50
C SER A 376 14.72 17.09 9.94
N LEU A 377 14.94 17.42 8.66
CA LEU A 377 14.29 18.56 8.00
C LEU A 377 12.77 18.37 7.87
N ILE A 378 12.32 17.15 7.51
CA ILE A 378 10.90 16.84 7.44
C ILE A 378 10.27 16.93 8.83
N SER A 379 10.89 16.28 9.82
CA SER A 379 10.43 16.30 11.21
C SER A 379 10.34 17.74 11.74
N GLN A 380 11.37 18.56 11.54
CA GLN A 380 11.36 19.96 11.94
C GLN A 380 10.21 20.73 11.28
N ARG A 381 10.04 20.62 9.97
CA ARG A 381 8.95 21.30 9.24
C ARG A 381 7.57 20.87 9.72
N LEU A 382 7.35 19.57 9.94
CA LEU A 382 6.07 19.07 10.45
C LEU A 382 5.83 19.51 11.89
N CYS A 383 6.87 19.56 12.74
CA CYS A 383 6.77 20.10 14.09
C CYS A 383 6.38 21.59 14.07
N GLU A 384 6.99 22.39 13.17
CA GLU A 384 6.65 23.82 13.01
C GLU A 384 5.19 23.98 12.57
N TRP A 385 4.73 23.19 11.62
CA TRP A 385 3.35 23.26 11.12
C TRP A 385 2.30 22.82 12.13
N GLU A 386 2.59 21.79 12.96
CA GLU A 386 1.66 21.22 13.93
C GLU A 386 1.84 21.77 15.36
N HIS A 387 2.78 22.70 15.58
CA HIS A 387 3.15 23.20 16.91
C HIS A 387 3.60 22.11 17.89
N ALA A 388 4.26 21.07 17.35
CA ALA A 388 4.80 19.95 18.10
C ALA A 388 6.25 20.17 18.50
N SER A 389 6.74 19.40 19.50
CA SER A 389 8.14 19.47 19.96
C SER A 389 9.02 18.46 19.22
N SER A 390 8.47 17.32 18.85
CA SER A 390 9.21 16.24 18.18
C SER A 390 8.33 15.50 17.19
N GLY A 391 8.94 15.01 16.10
CA GLY A 391 8.26 14.22 15.07
C GLY A 391 9.07 13.00 14.65
N PHE A 392 8.40 11.87 14.47
CA PHE A 392 8.99 10.57 14.14
C PHE A 392 8.36 10.02 12.88
N LEU A 393 9.18 9.74 11.87
CA LEU A 393 8.74 9.23 10.58
C LEU A 393 8.70 7.70 10.57
N PHE A 394 7.62 7.14 10.04
CA PHE A 394 7.33 5.71 9.98
C PHE A 394 7.17 5.21 8.54
N PRO A 395 7.31 3.89 8.28
CA PRO A 395 7.15 3.32 6.94
C PRO A 395 5.75 3.48 6.34
N SER A 396 4.74 3.69 7.18
CA SER A 396 3.36 3.93 6.77
C SER A 396 2.55 4.64 7.85
N GLY A 397 1.39 5.21 7.50
CA GLY A 397 0.44 5.74 8.48
C GLY A 397 -0.01 4.68 9.49
N MET A 398 -0.21 3.42 9.05
CA MET A 398 -0.57 2.34 9.97
C MET A 398 0.54 1.96 10.94
N SER A 399 1.81 2.00 10.52
CA SER A 399 2.93 1.81 11.43
C SER A 399 3.00 2.92 12.49
N ALA A 400 2.63 4.15 12.14
CA ALA A 400 2.53 5.26 13.08
C ALA A 400 1.40 5.04 14.10
N ILE A 401 0.21 4.63 13.64
CA ILE A 401 -0.93 4.28 14.51
C ILE A 401 -0.56 3.10 15.41
N PHE A 402 -0.01 2.03 14.84
CA PHE A 402 0.45 0.84 15.58
C PHE A 402 1.43 1.22 16.69
N ALA A 403 2.40 2.12 16.42
CA ALA A 403 3.36 2.56 17.40
C ALA A 403 2.69 3.27 18.58
N VAL A 404 1.78 4.21 18.33
CA VAL A 404 1.07 4.96 19.39
C VAL A 404 0.19 4.03 20.21
N LEU A 405 -0.57 3.15 19.56
CA LEU A 405 -1.41 2.17 20.25
C LEU A 405 -0.60 1.26 21.18
N ASN A 406 0.53 0.73 20.71
CA ASN A 406 1.38 -0.14 21.53
C ASN A 406 2.11 0.61 22.65
N LEU A 407 2.52 1.86 22.41
CA LEU A 407 3.18 2.70 23.40
C LEU A 407 2.26 3.04 24.58
N LEU A 408 1.01 3.36 24.30
CA LEU A 408 0.01 3.75 25.30
C LEU A 408 -0.67 2.57 25.98
N ARG A 409 -0.52 1.36 25.44
CA ARG A 409 -1.10 0.15 26.01
C ARG A 409 -0.42 -0.22 27.31
N LYS A 410 -1.20 -0.35 28.38
CA LYS A 410 -0.77 -0.88 29.67
C LYS A 410 -1.74 -1.98 30.11
N LYS A 411 -1.25 -3.02 30.75
CA LYS A 411 -2.06 -4.15 31.21
C LYS A 411 -3.20 -3.69 32.14
N GLU A 412 -2.93 -2.68 32.94
CA GLU A 412 -3.86 -2.12 33.91
C GLU A 412 -4.85 -1.13 33.25
N LYS A 413 -4.56 -0.67 32.03
CA LYS A 413 -5.37 0.28 31.25
C LYS A 413 -5.72 -0.27 29.87
N PRO A 414 -6.61 -1.27 29.79
CA PRO A 414 -6.95 -1.89 28.50
C PRO A 414 -7.94 -1.08 27.68
N GLN A 415 -8.54 -0.03 28.24
CA GLN A 415 -9.67 0.66 27.62
C GLN A 415 -9.21 1.77 26.67
N VAL A 416 -9.79 1.80 25.49
CA VAL A 416 -9.64 2.91 24.53
C VAL A 416 -11.01 3.49 24.19
N ILE A 417 -11.13 4.81 24.26
CA ILE A 417 -12.34 5.52 23.84
C ILE A 417 -12.14 6.01 22.41
N VAL A 418 -13.00 5.55 21.52
CA VAL A 418 -13.01 5.94 20.11
C VAL A 418 -14.15 6.92 19.88
N ILE A 419 -13.83 8.11 19.38
CA ILE A 419 -14.84 9.15 19.11
C ILE A 419 -15.04 9.31 17.61
N GLY A 420 -16.26 9.08 17.13
CA GLY A 420 -16.60 9.09 15.72
C GLY A 420 -16.07 7.88 14.95
N LEU A 421 -16.14 7.92 13.62
CA LEU A 421 -15.59 6.88 12.77
C LEU A 421 -14.08 7.03 12.64
N LEU A 422 -13.38 5.90 12.61
CA LEU A 422 -11.96 5.81 12.26
C LEU A 422 -11.80 5.18 10.89
N TYR A 423 -10.63 5.38 10.31
CA TYR A 423 -10.19 4.63 9.15
C TYR A 423 -10.35 3.11 9.39
N SER A 424 -10.91 2.39 8.42
CA SER A 424 -11.29 0.98 8.56
C SER A 424 -10.18 0.07 9.11
N GLU A 425 -8.94 0.29 8.68
CA GLU A 425 -7.81 -0.51 9.16
C GLU A 425 -7.39 -0.15 10.59
N SER A 426 -7.59 1.10 11.01
CA SER A 426 -7.38 1.53 12.41
C SER A 426 -8.43 0.89 13.32
N TYR A 427 -9.68 0.82 12.85
CA TYR A 427 -10.75 0.10 13.52
C TYR A 427 -10.41 -1.39 13.65
N THR A 428 -10.00 -2.03 12.54
CA THR A 428 -9.58 -3.44 12.55
C THR A 428 -8.44 -3.69 13.52
N LEU A 429 -7.44 -2.79 13.57
CA LEU A 429 -6.30 -2.89 14.48
C LEU A 429 -6.74 -2.83 15.97
N LEU A 430 -7.79 -2.09 16.30
CA LEU A 430 -8.34 -2.01 17.65
C LEU A 430 -9.20 -3.23 18.02
N MET A 431 -9.92 -3.80 17.05
CA MET A 431 -10.88 -4.89 17.28
C MET A 431 -10.27 -6.28 17.19
N ASP A 432 -9.10 -6.41 16.60
CA ASP A 432 -8.47 -7.72 16.43
C ASP A 432 -7.89 -8.23 17.76
N SER A 433 -8.16 -9.49 18.07
CA SER A 433 -7.77 -10.16 19.31
C SER A 433 -6.31 -10.61 19.40
N GLY A 434 -5.44 -10.16 18.47
CA GLY A 434 -4.00 -10.45 18.48
C GLY A 434 -3.20 -9.62 19.52
N LEU A 435 -1.87 -9.79 19.60
CA LEU A 435 -0.96 -9.14 20.59
C LEU A 435 -1.03 -7.62 20.63
N SER A 436 -1.41 -7.02 19.52
CA SER A 436 -1.61 -5.57 19.44
C SER A 436 -2.96 -5.10 19.99
N SER A 437 -3.85 -6.00 20.41
CA SER A 437 -5.27 -5.68 20.41
C SER A 437 -6.13 -6.28 21.53
N ASN A 438 -5.62 -6.56 22.68
CA ASN A 438 -6.50 -6.76 23.85
C ASN A 438 -7.09 -5.42 24.33
N TRP A 439 -7.59 -4.60 23.40
CA TRP A 439 -8.26 -3.36 23.71
C TRP A 439 -9.72 -3.59 24.06
N GLU A 440 -10.18 -2.96 25.12
CA GLU A 440 -11.60 -2.78 25.42
C GLU A 440 -12.04 -1.49 24.73
N ALA A 441 -12.36 -1.54 23.42
CA ALA A 441 -12.75 -0.36 22.67
C ALA A 441 -14.19 0.04 22.99
N ILE A 442 -14.39 1.30 23.38
CA ILE A 442 -15.69 1.92 23.56
C ILE A 442 -15.89 2.97 22.48
N PHE A 443 -16.92 2.80 21.66
CA PHE A 443 -17.24 3.71 20.57
C PHE A 443 -18.28 4.73 21.02
N LEU A 444 -17.98 6.00 20.75
CA LEU A 444 -18.81 7.14 21.11
C LEU A 444 -19.12 7.97 19.85
N GLY A 445 -20.38 8.08 19.49
CA GLY A 445 -20.81 8.96 18.40
C GLY A 445 -20.64 10.44 18.76
N LEU A 446 -20.45 11.32 17.77
CA LEU A 446 -20.27 12.75 18.02
C LEU A 446 -21.44 13.37 18.78
N ALA A 447 -22.68 12.90 18.55
CA ALA A 447 -23.88 13.36 19.27
C ALA A 447 -23.87 12.95 20.74
N GLU A 448 -23.05 11.99 21.15
CA GLU A 448 -22.97 11.47 22.51
C GLU A 448 -21.77 12.03 23.29
N LEU A 449 -21.04 13.00 22.75
CA LEU A 449 -19.82 13.54 23.34
C LEU A 449 -20.01 14.06 24.79
N GLU A 450 -21.20 14.46 25.18
CA GLU A 450 -21.53 14.86 26.57
C GLU A 450 -21.34 13.71 27.56
N ARG A 451 -21.41 12.45 27.13
CA ARG A 451 -21.21 11.25 27.97
C ARG A 451 -19.75 10.92 28.21
N LEU A 452 -18.82 11.57 27.50
CA LEU A 452 -17.40 11.25 27.62
C LEU A 452 -16.87 11.27 29.06
N PRO A 453 -17.17 12.27 29.90
CA PRO A 453 -16.75 12.28 31.30
C PRO A 453 -17.27 11.11 32.16
N GLU A 454 -18.42 10.54 31.79
CA GLU A 454 -19.04 9.42 32.51
C GLU A 454 -18.42 8.07 32.16
N ILE A 455 -17.79 7.97 30.96
CA ILE A 455 -17.19 6.75 30.41
C ILE A 455 -15.74 6.64 30.83
N LEU A 456 -15.05 7.76 31.00
CA LEU A 456 -13.63 7.79 31.37
C LEU A 456 -13.44 7.19 32.78
N SER A 457 -12.39 6.39 32.92
CA SER A 457 -12.04 5.72 34.16
C SER A 457 -10.52 5.57 34.32
N ASP A 458 -10.09 5.04 35.44
CA ASP A 458 -8.68 4.66 35.69
C ASP A 458 -8.16 3.55 34.76
N LYS A 459 -9.08 2.82 34.11
CA LYS A 459 -8.76 1.82 33.06
C LYS A 459 -8.54 2.41 31.68
N THR A 460 -8.87 3.68 31.46
CA THR A 460 -8.75 4.32 30.16
C THR A 460 -7.30 4.64 29.86
N ALA A 461 -6.76 4.05 28.78
CA ALA A 461 -5.40 4.29 28.31
C ALA A 461 -5.30 5.54 27.44
N MET A 462 -6.31 5.78 26.58
CA MET A 462 -6.34 6.91 25.65
C MET A 462 -7.75 7.18 25.12
N ILE A 463 -7.88 8.37 24.57
CA ILE A 463 -8.98 8.76 23.66
C ILE A 463 -8.38 8.89 22.26
N ILE A 464 -9.04 8.35 21.25
CA ILE A 464 -8.62 8.46 19.84
C ILE A 464 -9.75 8.92 18.94
N THR A 465 -9.43 9.81 17.99
CA THR A 465 -10.36 10.29 16.96
C THR A 465 -9.62 10.70 15.69
N GLU A 466 -10.35 11.05 14.63
CA GLU A 466 -9.83 11.74 13.46
C GLU A 466 -10.24 13.21 13.47
N THR A 467 -9.45 14.12 12.88
CA THR A 467 -9.84 15.53 12.73
C THR A 467 -11.09 15.69 11.85
N ILE A 468 -11.11 14.92 10.76
CA ILE A 468 -12.25 14.81 9.84
C ILE A 468 -12.42 13.31 9.58
N THR A 469 -13.58 12.76 9.89
CA THR A 469 -13.82 11.32 9.79
C THR A 469 -14.00 10.89 8.33
N ASN A 470 -13.44 9.73 7.99
CA ASN A 470 -13.61 9.10 6.68
C ASN A 470 -14.63 7.95 6.77
N PRO A 471 -15.71 7.93 5.94
CA PRO A 471 -15.96 8.78 4.77
C PRO A 471 -16.98 9.91 4.97
N LEU A 472 -17.56 10.05 6.15
CA LEU A 472 -18.73 10.94 6.35
C LEU A 472 -18.36 12.42 6.58
N GLY A 473 -17.07 12.74 6.71
CA GLY A 473 -16.62 14.13 6.86
C GLY A 473 -17.10 14.81 8.16
N GLU A 474 -17.42 14.01 9.19
CA GLU A 474 -17.77 14.55 10.50
C GLU A 474 -16.53 15.15 11.20
N VAL A 475 -16.70 16.22 11.94
CA VAL A 475 -15.63 16.92 12.65
C VAL A 475 -15.90 16.91 14.15
N PRO A 476 -15.15 16.12 14.92
CA PRO A 476 -15.21 16.12 16.38
C PRO A 476 -14.79 17.48 16.97
N ASP A 477 -15.40 17.90 18.07
CA ASP A 477 -14.96 19.12 18.79
C ASP A 477 -13.69 18.83 19.60
N LEU A 478 -12.53 18.98 18.94
CA LEU A 478 -11.22 18.69 19.52
C LEU A 478 -10.95 19.51 20.78
N GLU A 479 -11.39 20.78 20.83
CA GLU A 479 -11.21 21.63 21.99
C GLU A 479 -11.95 21.08 23.22
N LYS A 480 -13.19 20.66 23.03
CA LYS A 480 -14.00 20.04 24.08
C LYS A 480 -13.41 18.72 24.55
N ILE A 481 -13.01 17.85 23.62
CA ILE A 481 -12.40 16.55 23.92
C ILE A 481 -11.09 16.74 24.66
N GLY A 482 -10.20 17.61 24.18
CA GLY A 482 -8.92 17.87 24.80
C GLY A 482 -9.04 18.44 26.21
N ASN A 483 -9.99 19.34 26.45
CA ASN A 483 -10.26 19.87 27.81
C ASN A 483 -10.71 18.75 28.76
N ILE A 484 -11.55 17.82 28.30
CA ILE A 484 -11.99 16.67 29.08
C ILE A 484 -10.80 15.73 29.32
N ALA A 485 -10.07 15.32 28.27
CA ALA A 485 -8.92 14.45 28.34
C ALA A 485 -7.89 14.94 29.37
N ASN A 486 -7.52 16.23 29.27
CA ASN A 486 -6.61 16.89 30.21
C ASN A 486 -7.11 16.84 31.66
N SER A 487 -8.42 17.06 31.89
CA SER A 487 -8.99 17.08 33.24
C SER A 487 -8.94 15.68 33.91
N PHE A 488 -8.95 14.62 33.10
CA PHE A 488 -8.84 13.23 33.58
C PHE A 488 -7.42 12.67 33.50
N GLY A 489 -6.46 13.40 32.91
CA GLY A 489 -5.10 12.94 32.70
C GLY A 489 -5.01 11.74 31.77
N VAL A 490 -5.87 11.66 30.76
CA VAL A 490 -5.94 10.61 29.74
C VAL A 490 -5.31 11.13 28.46
N PRO A 491 -4.34 10.42 27.86
CA PRO A 491 -3.74 10.78 26.58
C PRO A 491 -4.78 10.95 25.47
N PHE A 492 -4.63 12.01 24.67
CA PHE A 492 -5.51 12.30 23.54
C PHE A 492 -4.74 12.15 22.23
N VAL A 493 -5.18 11.24 21.37
CA VAL A 493 -4.58 10.86 20.08
C VAL A 493 -5.49 11.31 18.95
N VAL A 494 -4.94 11.97 17.95
CA VAL A 494 -5.70 12.42 16.77
C VAL A 494 -4.99 12.02 15.48
N ASP A 495 -5.68 11.28 14.62
CA ASP A 495 -5.26 11.12 13.22
C ASP A 495 -5.75 12.34 12.41
N SER A 496 -4.82 13.20 12.03
CA SER A 496 -5.10 14.44 11.30
C SER A 496 -4.80 14.33 9.80
N THR A 497 -4.81 13.10 9.27
CA THR A 497 -4.48 12.83 7.85
C THR A 497 -5.38 13.59 6.88
N LEU A 498 -6.70 13.71 7.16
CA LEU A 498 -7.64 14.36 6.25
C LEU A 498 -7.61 15.88 6.33
N ALA A 499 -7.45 16.44 7.52
CA ALA A 499 -7.29 17.88 7.67
C ALA A 499 -5.91 18.35 7.21
N SER A 500 -4.89 17.57 7.49
CA SER A 500 -3.48 17.94 7.35
C SER A 500 -3.08 19.16 8.20
N PRO A 501 -1.79 19.48 8.34
CA PRO A 501 -1.36 20.68 9.08
C PRO A 501 -1.86 22.00 8.49
N ALA A 502 -2.26 22.02 7.21
CA ALA A 502 -2.77 23.22 6.56
C ALA A 502 -4.17 23.63 7.04
N ASN A 503 -4.98 22.66 7.45
CA ASN A 503 -6.38 22.92 7.81
C ASN A 503 -6.64 22.86 9.31
N CYS A 504 -5.81 22.17 10.09
CA CYS A 504 -5.95 22.05 11.54
C CYS A 504 -4.61 21.76 12.20
N GLN A 505 -4.37 22.34 13.36
CA GLN A 505 -3.28 22.04 14.27
C GLN A 505 -3.83 21.45 15.57
N PRO A 506 -4.04 20.14 15.65
CA PRO A 506 -4.68 19.48 16.82
C PRO A 506 -3.91 19.73 18.13
N MET A 507 -2.58 19.95 18.07
CA MET A 507 -1.77 20.29 19.23
C MET A 507 -2.26 21.53 20.00
N ASP A 508 -2.94 22.46 19.32
CA ASP A 508 -3.50 23.68 19.95
C ASP A 508 -4.74 23.38 20.80
N TYR A 509 -5.33 22.21 20.60
CA TYR A 509 -6.56 21.77 21.29
C TYR A 509 -6.29 20.71 22.39
N GLY A 510 -5.06 20.61 22.89
CA GLY A 510 -4.72 19.71 23.99
C GLY A 510 -4.52 18.25 23.56
N VAL A 511 -4.17 18.03 22.30
CA VAL A 511 -3.80 16.71 21.78
C VAL A 511 -2.35 16.40 22.18
N ASP A 512 -2.09 15.16 22.60
CA ASP A 512 -0.76 14.68 22.98
C ASP A 512 -0.01 14.05 21.80
N TYR A 513 -0.75 13.32 20.93
CA TYR A 513 -0.22 12.61 19.78
C TYR A 513 -0.99 12.98 18.52
N VAL A 514 -0.33 13.57 17.54
CA VAL A 514 -0.90 13.80 16.21
C VAL A 514 -0.26 12.83 15.22
N ILE A 515 -1.10 12.16 14.43
CA ILE A 515 -0.70 11.19 13.42
C ILE A 515 -1.08 11.71 12.04
N HIS A 516 -0.19 11.54 11.06
CA HIS A 516 -0.52 11.70 9.65
C HIS A 516 -0.01 10.52 8.82
N SER A 517 -0.83 10.07 7.87
CA SER A 517 -0.34 9.30 6.74
C SER A 517 0.30 10.26 5.74
N THR A 518 1.62 10.28 5.65
CA THR A 518 2.34 11.15 4.71
C THR A 518 2.11 10.77 3.26
N THR A 519 1.61 9.53 3.00
CA THR A 519 1.16 9.03 1.70
C THR A 519 0.06 9.89 1.06
N LYS A 520 -0.74 10.60 1.88
CA LYS A 520 -1.95 11.30 1.42
C LYS A 520 -1.62 12.74 1.01
N TYR A 521 -2.26 13.73 1.62
CA TYR A 521 -2.11 15.13 1.26
C TYR A 521 -0.69 15.67 1.36
N LEU A 522 0.10 15.19 2.33
CA LEU A 522 1.49 15.65 2.48
C LEU A 522 2.35 15.33 1.25
N SER A 523 2.22 14.13 0.66
CA SER A 523 2.88 13.82 -0.61
C SER A 523 2.10 14.29 -1.83
N GLY A 524 0.78 14.20 -1.81
CA GLY A 524 -0.10 14.61 -2.91
C GLY A 524 -0.06 13.74 -4.15
N SER A 525 0.81 12.73 -4.20
CA SER A 525 1.01 11.90 -5.39
C SER A 525 0.51 10.47 -5.26
N ASN A 526 0.30 9.98 -4.02
CA ASN A 526 0.12 8.55 -3.72
C ASN A 526 1.25 7.66 -4.24
N ASP A 527 2.41 8.23 -4.49
CA ASP A 527 3.62 7.61 -5.00
C ASP A 527 4.68 7.44 -3.90
N HIS A 528 4.38 7.89 -2.71
CA HIS A 528 5.16 7.83 -1.50
C HIS A 528 4.44 6.99 -0.46
N GLY A 529 5.19 6.20 0.31
CA GLY A 529 4.69 5.46 1.46
C GLY A 529 5.31 5.97 2.75
N GLY A 530 4.49 6.42 3.71
CA GLY A 530 4.99 6.88 4.99
C GLY A 530 3.91 7.31 5.96
N GLY A 531 4.33 7.54 7.20
CA GLY A 531 3.54 8.11 8.28
C GLY A 531 4.42 8.95 9.20
N VAL A 532 3.80 9.74 10.06
CA VAL A 532 4.48 10.51 11.11
C VAL A 532 3.66 10.51 12.38
N VAL A 533 4.34 10.46 13.52
CA VAL A 533 3.79 10.77 14.84
C VAL A 533 4.47 12.03 15.36
N LEU A 534 3.69 12.97 15.79
CA LEU A 534 4.13 14.25 16.36
C LEU A 534 3.68 14.33 17.82
N VAL A 535 4.54 14.81 18.71
CA VAL A 535 4.29 14.90 20.16
C VAL A 535 4.79 16.20 20.75
N LYS A 536 4.22 16.60 21.90
CA LYS A 536 4.67 17.78 22.68
C LYS A 536 5.64 17.41 23.80
N SER A 537 5.43 16.26 24.42
CA SER A 537 6.18 15.83 25.61
C SER A 537 7.55 15.24 25.23
N ASN A 538 8.60 15.61 25.94
CA ASN A 538 9.92 15.00 25.78
C ASN A 538 9.93 13.52 26.26
N GLU A 539 9.08 13.17 27.21
CA GLU A 539 8.94 11.77 27.67
C GLU A 539 8.36 10.90 26.56
N ASP A 540 7.28 11.36 25.92
CA ASP A 540 6.67 10.66 24.78
C ASP A 540 7.61 10.59 23.58
N ALA A 541 8.38 11.65 23.34
CA ALA A 541 9.40 11.67 22.28
C ALA A 541 10.45 10.57 22.50
N LEU A 542 11.00 10.45 23.73
CA LEU A 542 11.99 9.43 24.07
C LEU A 542 11.38 8.02 23.97
N ALA A 543 10.12 7.86 24.38
CA ALA A 543 9.42 6.57 24.29
C ALA A 543 9.20 6.13 22.85
N LEU A 544 8.80 7.06 21.95
CA LEU A 544 8.65 6.79 20.52
C LEU A 544 9.98 6.51 19.82
N GLU A 545 11.04 7.25 20.14
CA GLU A 545 12.39 6.99 19.63
C GLU A 545 12.86 5.57 19.97
N ASN A 546 12.69 5.18 21.22
CA ASN A 546 13.01 3.84 21.66
C ASN A 546 12.16 2.79 20.95
N PHE A 547 10.85 3.03 20.82
CA PHE A 547 9.95 2.12 20.11
C PHE A 547 10.39 1.91 18.66
N GLN A 548 10.63 3.00 17.93
CA GLN A 548 11.14 2.92 16.54
C GLN A 548 12.46 2.13 16.46
N LYS A 549 13.38 2.44 17.35
CA LYS A 549 14.69 1.80 17.38
C LYS A 549 14.57 0.29 17.62
N TYR A 550 13.75 -0.13 18.58
CA TYR A 550 13.59 -1.55 18.92
C TYR A 550 12.83 -2.32 17.84
N TRP A 551 11.73 -1.77 17.32
CA TRP A 551 10.92 -2.40 16.28
C TRP A 551 11.53 -2.29 14.89
N GLY A 552 12.46 -1.37 14.66
CA GLY A 552 13.01 -1.09 13.33
C GLY A 552 12.00 -0.43 12.39
N LEU A 553 11.05 0.33 12.92
CA LEU A 553 9.98 1.00 12.17
C LEU A 553 10.40 2.40 11.74
N THR A 554 11.49 2.49 10.96
CA THR A 554 11.95 3.75 10.39
C THR A 554 11.55 3.88 8.93
N ILE A 555 11.30 5.11 8.49
CA ILE A 555 11.05 5.39 7.07
C ILE A 555 12.32 5.11 6.26
N SER A 556 12.14 4.71 5.00
CA SER A 556 13.29 4.58 4.10
C SER A 556 13.89 5.93 3.74
N PRO A 557 15.23 6.07 3.66
CA PRO A 557 15.87 7.28 3.17
C PRO A 557 15.36 7.75 1.81
N LEU A 558 15.05 6.84 0.89
CA LEU A 558 14.50 7.17 -0.42
C LEU A 558 13.10 7.79 -0.31
N GLU A 559 12.26 7.23 0.55
CA GLU A 559 10.92 7.78 0.79
C GLU A 559 10.98 9.14 1.48
N SER A 560 11.96 9.38 2.35
CA SER A 560 12.18 10.68 2.98
C SER A 560 12.52 11.75 1.96
N VAL A 561 13.40 11.46 0.99
CA VAL A 561 13.75 12.41 -0.08
C VAL A 561 12.52 12.76 -0.91
N VAL A 562 11.74 11.75 -1.33
CA VAL A 562 10.50 11.97 -2.09
C VAL A 562 9.51 12.83 -1.32
N LEU A 563 9.32 12.54 -0.03
CA LEU A 563 8.41 13.32 0.81
C LEU A 563 8.86 14.79 0.91
N LEU A 564 10.15 15.03 1.14
CA LEU A 564 10.68 16.39 1.26
C LEU A 564 10.45 17.20 -0.03
N GLU A 565 10.62 16.58 -1.20
CA GLU A 565 10.31 17.20 -2.50
C GLU A 565 8.82 17.50 -2.63
N CYS A 566 7.96 16.53 -2.32
CA CYS A 566 6.51 16.69 -2.36
C CYS A 566 5.97 17.75 -1.40
N MET A 567 6.67 18.03 -0.31
CA MET A 567 6.27 19.07 0.66
C MET A 567 6.55 20.51 0.19
N GLN A 568 7.20 20.73 -0.95
CA GLN A 568 7.54 22.07 -1.44
C GLN A 568 6.32 22.89 -1.84
N ASP A 569 5.31 22.25 -2.45
CA ASP A 569 4.07 22.86 -2.93
C ASP A 569 2.84 22.47 -2.10
N PHE A 570 3.06 21.95 -0.90
CA PHE A 570 2.01 21.38 -0.05
C PHE A 570 0.87 22.37 0.22
N GLU A 571 1.18 23.62 0.61
CA GLU A 571 0.16 24.63 0.93
C GLU A 571 -0.69 24.99 -0.29
N GLU A 572 -0.07 25.20 -1.46
CA GLU A 572 -0.77 25.48 -2.72
C GLU A 572 -1.69 24.30 -3.12
N ARG A 573 -1.22 23.07 -2.94
CA ARG A 573 -2.04 21.89 -3.19
C ARG A 573 -3.23 21.81 -2.23
N MET A 574 -3.03 22.09 -0.95
CA MET A 574 -4.12 22.05 0.04
C MET A 574 -5.19 23.11 -0.24
N GLU A 575 -4.82 24.32 -0.66
CA GLU A 575 -5.81 25.32 -1.10
C GLU A 575 -6.67 24.81 -2.26
N ARG A 576 -6.05 24.11 -3.21
CA ARG A 576 -6.79 23.50 -4.33
C ARG A 576 -7.68 22.36 -3.88
N PHE A 577 -7.20 21.46 -3.02
CA PHE A 577 -8.03 20.40 -2.46
C PHE A 577 -9.25 20.95 -1.73
N ASN A 578 -9.08 22.00 -0.93
CA ASN A 578 -10.16 22.68 -0.21
C ASN A 578 -11.17 23.31 -1.17
N THR A 579 -10.70 24.00 -2.18
CA THR A 579 -11.54 24.67 -3.20
C THR A 579 -12.30 23.62 -4.01
N ASN A 580 -11.60 22.64 -4.56
CA ASN A 580 -12.18 21.60 -5.42
C ASN A 580 -13.19 20.74 -4.66
N GLY A 581 -12.86 20.33 -3.41
CA GLY A 581 -13.80 19.59 -2.56
C GLY A 581 -15.07 20.37 -2.30
N THR A 582 -14.95 21.65 -1.96
CA THR A 582 -16.11 22.52 -1.70
C THR A 582 -16.98 22.73 -2.93
N GLU A 583 -16.39 22.97 -4.11
CA GLU A 583 -17.12 23.15 -5.36
C GLU A 583 -17.84 21.86 -5.80
N ILE A 584 -17.17 20.70 -5.68
CA ILE A 584 -17.80 19.40 -5.94
C ILE A 584 -18.95 19.14 -4.98
N ALA A 585 -18.77 19.39 -3.68
CA ALA A 585 -19.83 19.22 -2.68
C ALA A 585 -21.05 20.10 -2.99
N LYS A 586 -20.83 21.35 -3.35
CA LYS A 586 -21.87 22.27 -3.75
C LYS A 586 -22.62 21.78 -5.00
N PHE A 587 -21.90 21.42 -6.05
CA PHE A 587 -22.48 20.87 -7.28
C PHE A 587 -23.37 19.66 -7.00
N LEU A 588 -22.87 18.70 -6.19
CA LEU A 588 -23.63 17.51 -5.82
C LEU A 588 -24.87 17.84 -4.98
N SER A 589 -24.78 18.81 -4.07
CA SER A 589 -25.92 19.19 -3.21
C SER A 589 -27.07 19.85 -3.98
N GLU A 590 -26.80 20.42 -5.14
CA GLU A 590 -27.78 21.05 -6.02
C GLU A 590 -28.34 20.08 -7.08
N HIS A 591 -27.74 18.89 -7.24
CA HIS A 591 -28.11 17.97 -8.31
C HIS A 591 -29.31 17.09 -7.96
N SER A 592 -30.29 17.00 -8.88
CA SER A 592 -31.58 16.31 -8.63
C SER A 592 -31.50 14.81 -8.38
N ALA A 593 -30.43 14.11 -8.80
CA ALA A 593 -30.20 12.68 -8.57
C ALA A 593 -29.58 12.36 -7.22
N VAL A 594 -29.05 13.36 -6.52
CA VAL A 594 -28.36 13.20 -5.23
C VAL A 594 -29.35 13.30 -4.08
N ALA A 595 -29.28 12.40 -3.11
CA ALA A 595 -30.10 12.41 -1.90
C ALA A 595 -29.42 13.19 -0.79
N HIS A 596 -28.19 12.84 -0.45
CA HIS A 596 -27.41 13.47 0.61
C HIS A 596 -25.97 13.67 0.19
N VAL A 597 -25.35 14.76 0.68
CA VAL A 597 -23.92 15.06 0.51
C VAL A 597 -23.30 15.23 1.88
N TYR A 598 -22.22 14.50 2.12
CA TYR A 598 -21.46 14.52 3.37
C TYR A 598 -20.15 15.29 3.12
N HIS A 599 -20.17 16.58 3.44
CA HIS A 599 -19.02 17.47 3.41
C HIS A 599 -19.28 18.66 4.34
N ALA A 600 -18.40 18.88 5.31
CA ALA A 600 -18.64 19.84 6.38
C ALA A 600 -18.59 21.33 5.96
N SER A 601 -18.33 21.64 4.68
CA SER A 601 -18.51 22.98 4.12
C SER A 601 -19.97 23.34 3.87
N LEU A 602 -20.86 22.35 3.81
CA LEU A 602 -22.29 22.57 3.56
C LEU A 602 -23.04 22.88 4.85
N PRO A 603 -23.90 23.92 4.87
CA PRO A 603 -24.71 24.26 6.06
C PRO A 603 -25.65 23.14 6.54
N SER A 604 -25.98 22.20 5.65
CA SER A 604 -26.78 21.02 5.97
C SER A 604 -26.04 19.93 6.73
N HIS A 605 -24.72 19.98 6.77
CA HIS A 605 -23.90 18.98 7.44
C HIS A 605 -23.89 19.17 8.97
N SER A 606 -24.03 18.09 9.73
CA SER A 606 -24.10 18.12 11.19
C SER A 606 -22.91 18.83 11.86
N SER A 607 -21.73 18.68 11.29
CA SER A 607 -20.47 19.27 11.80
C SER A 607 -20.13 20.64 11.21
N PHE A 608 -21.01 21.28 10.42
CA PHE A 608 -20.73 22.58 9.78
C PHE A 608 -20.20 23.64 10.75
N SER A 609 -20.88 23.79 11.89
CA SER A 609 -20.49 24.79 12.90
C SER A 609 -19.15 24.48 13.56
N THR A 610 -18.89 23.20 13.88
CA THR A 610 -17.63 22.73 14.47
C THR A 610 -16.49 22.88 13.46
N ALA A 611 -16.71 22.48 12.22
CA ALA A 611 -15.74 22.64 11.15
C ALA A 611 -15.33 24.10 10.93
N LYS A 612 -16.32 25.01 10.88
CA LYS A 612 -16.07 26.46 10.76
C LYS A 612 -15.29 27.03 11.93
N LYS A 613 -15.39 26.45 13.13
CA LYS A 613 -14.68 26.87 14.33
C LYS A 613 -13.22 26.37 14.32
N LEU A 614 -12.99 25.13 13.93
CA LEU A 614 -11.72 24.43 14.12
C LEU A 614 -10.82 24.35 12.89
N LEU A 615 -11.39 24.46 11.69
CA LEU A 615 -10.69 24.15 10.44
C LEU A 615 -10.58 25.37 9.53
N SER A 616 -9.40 25.55 8.91
CA SER A 616 -9.18 26.54 7.85
C SER A 616 -9.75 26.12 6.50
N GLY A 617 -9.91 24.81 6.27
CA GLY A 617 -10.49 24.18 5.09
C GLY A 617 -10.97 22.76 5.41
N ILE A 618 -11.79 22.18 4.53
CA ILE A 618 -12.40 20.86 4.77
C ILE A 618 -11.69 19.73 4.04
N GLY A 619 -10.74 20.06 3.17
CA GLY A 619 -10.06 19.07 2.32
C GLY A 619 -10.87 18.65 1.10
N GLY A 620 -10.41 17.59 0.44
CA GLY A 620 -10.98 17.12 -0.83
C GLY A 620 -11.92 15.92 -0.74
N VAL A 621 -12.22 15.38 0.44
CA VAL A 621 -13.06 14.19 0.56
C VAL A 621 -14.53 14.60 0.60
N VAL A 622 -15.29 14.18 -0.40
CA VAL A 622 -16.73 14.42 -0.54
C VAL A 622 -17.45 13.09 -0.69
N SER A 623 -18.39 12.79 0.18
CA SER A 623 -19.22 11.59 0.05
C SER A 623 -20.67 11.95 -0.23
N PHE A 624 -21.39 11.08 -0.92
CA PHE A 624 -22.79 11.31 -1.24
C PHE A 624 -23.56 10.00 -1.47
N THR A 625 -24.88 10.08 -1.38
CA THR A 625 -25.80 9.01 -1.77
C THR A 625 -26.70 9.45 -2.93
N LEU A 626 -27.09 8.49 -3.75
CA LEU A 626 -28.05 8.69 -4.82
C LEU A 626 -29.48 8.63 -4.28
N LYS A 627 -30.45 9.23 -4.96
CA LYS A 627 -31.88 9.01 -4.68
C LYS A 627 -32.33 7.60 -5.03
N ASP A 628 -31.74 7.01 -6.06
CA ASP A 628 -31.85 5.57 -6.32
C ASP A 628 -30.82 4.85 -5.45
N GLU A 629 -31.25 4.46 -4.25
CA GLU A 629 -30.40 3.77 -3.26
C GLU A 629 -30.14 2.30 -3.59
N SER A 630 -30.63 1.81 -4.74
CA SER A 630 -30.40 0.43 -5.17
C SER A 630 -28.96 0.21 -5.67
N GLU A 631 -28.52 -1.05 -5.67
CA GLU A 631 -27.26 -1.42 -6.30
C GLU A 631 -27.26 -1.13 -7.81
N GLU A 632 -28.44 -1.24 -8.47
CA GLU A 632 -28.57 -0.87 -9.88
C GLU A 632 -28.34 0.63 -10.11
N GLY A 633 -28.83 1.49 -9.20
CA GLY A 633 -28.52 2.93 -9.23
C GLY A 633 -27.03 3.19 -9.09
N LEU A 634 -26.35 2.49 -8.16
CA LEU A 634 -24.90 2.56 -8.00
C LEU A 634 -24.15 2.09 -9.26
N GLN A 635 -24.57 0.97 -9.88
CA GLN A 635 -24.00 0.46 -11.12
C GLN A 635 -24.16 1.46 -12.27
N ASN A 636 -25.36 2.00 -12.45
CA ASN A 636 -25.64 3.01 -13.48
C ASN A 636 -24.76 4.24 -13.36
N PHE A 637 -24.42 4.63 -12.13
CA PHE A 637 -23.49 5.71 -11.87
C PHE A 637 -22.02 5.29 -12.07
N HIS A 638 -21.58 4.25 -11.35
CA HIS A 638 -20.15 3.92 -11.22
C HIS A 638 -19.58 3.26 -12.49
N ASP A 639 -20.38 2.43 -13.19
CA ASP A 639 -19.88 1.67 -14.35
C ASP A 639 -19.77 2.53 -15.61
N LYS A 640 -20.12 3.82 -15.53
CA LYS A 640 -19.82 4.79 -16.60
C LYS A 640 -18.30 4.96 -16.76
N ASP A 641 -17.86 5.12 -17.99
CA ASP A 641 -16.50 5.59 -18.27
C ASP A 641 -16.38 7.06 -17.92
N PHE A 642 -15.48 7.38 -17.02
CA PHE A 642 -15.08 8.75 -16.68
C PHE A 642 -13.88 9.14 -17.53
N SER A 643 -13.84 10.38 -18.00
CA SER A 643 -12.74 10.91 -18.82
C SER A 643 -11.66 11.61 -17.98
N ALA A 644 -12.06 12.19 -16.85
CA ALA A 644 -11.20 12.98 -15.96
C ALA A 644 -11.11 12.43 -14.54
N ILE A 645 -12.01 11.55 -14.13
CA ILE A 645 -12.06 10.95 -12.78
C ILE A 645 -11.54 9.52 -12.84
N LEU A 646 -10.65 9.16 -11.94
CA LEU A 646 -10.15 7.80 -11.81
C LEU A 646 -10.91 7.02 -10.73
N LYS A 647 -11.23 5.76 -11.02
CA LYS A 647 -11.91 4.84 -10.08
C LYS A 647 -10.90 4.17 -9.17
N ALA A 648 -10.67 4.73 -7.99
CA ALA A 648 -9.63 4.24 -7.07
C ALA A 648 -9.98 4.47 -5.59
N PRO A 649 -9.55 3.58 -4.69
CA PRO A 649 -9.95 3.60 -3.27
C PRO A 649 -9.15 4.56 -2.39
N THR A 650 -8.09 5.21 -2.88
CA THR A 650 -7.23 6.11 -2.11
C THR A 650 -7.76 7.55 -2.08
N LEU A 651 -7.00 8.47 -1.51
CA LEU A 651 -7.29 9.90 -1.42
C LEU A 651 -5.99 10.72 -1.33
N GLY A 652 -6.09 12.03 -1.45
CA GLY A 652 -4.94 12.95 -1.37
C GLY A 652 -4.04 12.90 -2.60
N SER A 653 -4.56 12.48 -3.75
CA SER A 653 -3.88 12.49 -5.05
C SER A 653 -4.08 13.82 -5.76
N ASN A 654 -3.13 14.19 -6.63
CA ASN A 654 -3.26 15.33 -7.53
C ASN A 654 -4.44 15.18 -8.53
N GLN A 655 -4.92 13.95 -8.75
CA GLN A 655 -6.04 13.62 -9.62
C GLN A 655 -7.29 13.28 -8.80
N THR A 656 -8.46 13.69 -9.28
CA THR A 656 -9.74 13.36 -8.66
C THR A 656 -10.05 11.86 -8.79
N LEU A 657 -10.39 11.25 -7.65
CA LEU A 657 -10.66 9.83 -7.51
C LEU A 657 -12.11 9.60 -7.07
N ILE A 658 -12.68 8.45 -7.45
CA ILE A 658 -14.01 8.02 -7.02
C ILE A 658 -14.05 6.54 -6.68
N CYS A 659 -14.83 6.17 -5.67
CA CYS A 659 -15.08 4.77 -5.35
C CYS A 659 -16.41 4.54 -4.62
N PRO A 660 -17.02 3.36 -4.75
CA PRO A 660 -18.14 2.89 -3.94
C PRO A 660 -17.59 2.42 -2.59
N TYR A 661 -17.41 3.35 -1.64
CA TYR A 661 -16.58 3.17 -0.45
C TYR A 661 -16.95 1.93 0.39
N PRO A 662 -18.23 1.69 0.79
CA PRO A 662 -18.56 0.52 1.63
C PRO A 662 -18.33 -0.81 0.93
N MET A 663 -18.47 -0.87 -0.39
CA MET A 663 -18.16 -2.09 -1.15
C MET A 663 -16.67 -2.48 -1.12
N LEU A 664 -15.80 -1.58 -0.70
CA LEU A 664 -14.37 -1.81 -0.61
C LEU A 664 -13.91 -2.10 0.82
N THR A 665 -14.52 -1.44 1.79
CA THR A 665 -14.08 -1.47 3.20
C THR A 665 -15.02 -2.28 4.09
N HIS A 666 -16.30 -2.34 3.76
CA HIS A 666 -17.39 -2.93 4.54
C HIS A 666 -18.20 -3.95 3.72
N TYR A 667 -17.56 -4.63 2.78
CA TYR A 667 -18.23 -5.51 1.82
C TYR A 667 -19.00 -6.66 2.48
N PHE A 668 -18.44 -7.23 3.54
CA PHE A 668 -19.02 -8.38 4.25
C PHE A 668 -19.89 -7.98 5.45
N ASP A 669 -19.96 -6.69 5.79
CA ASP A 669 -20.77 -6.21 6.90
C ASP A 669 -22.26 -6.30 6.52
N THR A 670 -23.07 -6.65 7.49
CA THR A 670 -24.54 -6.69 7.35
C THR A 670 -25.13 -5.28 7.30
N ASP A 671 -26.36 -5.15 6.84
CA ASP A 671 -27.03 -3.85 6.85
C ASP A 671 -27.22 -3.31 8.28
N GLN A 672 -27.41 -4.21 9.27
CA GLN A 672 -27.50 -3.81 10.68
C GLN A 672 -26.16 -3.23 11.18
N GLU A 673 -25.04 -3.86 10.88
CA GLU A 673 -23.71 -3.35 11.27
C GLU A 673 -23.41 -1.99 10.62
N LEU A 674 -23.81 -1.80 9.36
CA LEU A 674 -23.67 -0.50 8.69
C LEU A 674 -24.60 0.58 9.29
N GLU A 675 -25.82 0.21 9.70
CA GLU A 675 -26.76 1.12 10.36
C GLU A 675 -26.24 1.56 11.72
N GLU A 676 -25.63 0.67 12.51
CA GLU A 676 -25.01 0.98 13.80
C GLU A 676 -23.92 2.05 13.68
N ILE A 677 -23.12 2.03 12.61
CA ILE A 677 -22.10 3.05 12.33
C ILE A 677 -22.61 4.19 11.42
N LYS A 678 -23.90 4.20 11.08
CA LYS A 678 -24.56 5.19 10.23
C LYS A 678 -23.94 5.33 8.83
N LEU A 679 -23.40 4.25 8.28
CA LEU A 679 -22.76 4.23 6.97
C LEU A 679 -23.70 3.69 5.89
N PRO A 680 -24.18 4.53 4.93
CA PRO A 680 -25.05 4.05 3.86
C PRO A 680 -24.37 3.01 2.97
N ARG A 681 -25.05 1.87 2.70
CA ARG A 681 -24.52 0.73 1.93
C ARG A 681 -23.91 1.14 0.57
N HIS A 682 -24.57 2.04 -0.14
CA HIS A 682 -24.17 2.46 -1.49
C HIS A 682 -23.59 3.89 -1.50
N LEU A 683 -22.91 4.28 -0.43
CA LEU A 683 -22.20 5.54 -0.34
C LEU A 683 -21.09 5.62 -1.39
N ILE A 684 -21.06 6.71 -2.14
CA ILE A 684 -20.02 7.03 -3.11
C ILE A 684 -19.10 8.06 -2.48
N ARG A 685 -17.79 7.80 -2.51
CA ARG A 685 -16.78 8.75 -2.04
C ARG A 685 -15.96 9.28 -3.20
N ILE A 686 -15.88 10.60 -3.31
CA ILE A 686 -14.97 11.33 -4.17
C ILE A 686 -13.80 11.82 -3.31
N ALA A 687 -12.59 11.73 -3.83
CA ALA A 687 -11.43 12.44 -3.32
C ALA A 687 -10.99 13.42 -4.41
N ALA A 688 -11.34 14.70 -4.24
CA ALA A 688 -10.97 15.75 -5.16
C ALA A 688 -9.45 15.85 -5.30
N GLY A 689 -8.97 16.04 -6.51
CA GLY A 689 -7.58 16.30 -6.82
C GLY A 689 -7.24 17.79 -6.83
N CYS A 690 -6.05 18.11 -7.38
CA CYS A 690 -5.55 19.48 -7.49
C CYS A 690 -5.75 20.07 -8.87
N GLU A 691 -6.73 19.60 -9.64
CA GLU A 691 -7.00 20.10 -10.98
C GLU A 691 -7.25 21.61 -10.95
N LYS A 692 -6.65 22.31 -11.92
CA LYS A 692 -6.85 23.78 -12.10
C LYS A 692 -8.20 24.10 -12.74
N ASP A 693 -8.74 23.17 -13.52
CA ASP A 693 -10.03 23.26 -14.17
C ASP A 693 -10.92 22.09 -13.74
N LEU A 694 -11.99 22.39 -13.04
CA LEU A 694 -12.97 21.40 -12.59
C LEU A 694 -14.05 21.06 -13.61
N ALA A 695 -14.16 21.80 -14.72
CA ALA A 695 -15.22 21.58 -15.68
C ALA A 695 -15.27 20.14 -16.24
N PRO A 696 -14.14 19.46 -16.55
CA PRO A 696 -14.16 18.06 -16.95
C PRO A 696 -14.67 17.13 -15.86
N ILE A 697 -14.26 17.36 -14.58
CA ILE A 697 -14.71 16.58 -13.42
C ILE A 697 -16.21 16.71 -13.21
N LEU A 698 -16.73 17.95 -13.19
CA LEU A 698 -18.16 18.21 -13.05
C LEU A 698 -18.98 17.68 -14.24
N GLY A 699 -18.41 17.71 -15.45
CA GLY A 699 -18.98 17.11 -16.64
C GLY A 699 -19.14 15.60 -16.54
N ASP A 700 -18.10 14.91 -16.06
CA ASP A 700 -18.12 13.47 -15.79
C ASP A 700 -19.17 13.11 -14.73
N LEU A 701 -19.20 13.83 -13.60
CA LEU A 701 -20.17 13.63 -12.54
C LEU A 701 -21.61 13.85 -13.03
N ASN A 702 -21.86 14.97 -13.72
CA ASN A 702 -23.18 15.25 -14.29
C ASN A 702 -23.65 14.14 -15.23
N GLY A 703 -22.78 13.74 -16.15
CA GLY A 703 -23.08 12.67 -17.11
C GLY A 703 -23.36 11.31 -16.42
N ALA A 704 -22.69 10.99 -15.31
CA ALA A 704 -22.94 9.77 -14.54
C ALA A 704 -24.27 9.87 -13.75
N LEU A 705 -24.51 11.01 -13.10
CA LEU A 705 -25.75 11.26 -12.32
C LEU A 705 -27.00 11.26 -13.20
N LEU A 706 -26.95 11.79 -14.42
CA LEU A 706 -28.08 11.75 -15.36
C LEU A 706 -28.51 10.32 -15.74
N ARG A 707 -27.63 9.34 -15.67
CA ARG A 707 -27.96 7.93 -15.93
C ARG A 707 -28.77 7.28 -14.78
N THR A 708 -28.77 7.86 -13.61
CA THR A 708 -29.51 7.36 -12.45
C THR A 708 -30.90 7.99 -12.32
N ILE A 709 -31.23 8.99 -13.15
CA ILE A 709 -32.57 9.58 -13.22
C ILE A 709 -33.37 8.78 -14.25
N ARG A 710 -34.33 8.02 -13.79
CA ARG A 710 -35.32 7.32 -14.62
C ARG A 710 -36.61 8.09 -14.74
#